data_da7092cd4cefa121a6eb206db293b0ca
#
_entry.id   da7092cd4cefa121a6eb206db293b0ca
#
_cell.length_a   1.000
_cell.length_b   1.000
_cell.length_c   1.000
_cell.angle_alpha   90.00
_cell.angle_beta   90.00
_cell.angle_gamma   90.00
#
_symmetry.space_group_name_H-M   'P 1'
#
loop_
_entity.id
_entity.type
_entity.pdbx_description
1 polymer ?
#
loop_
_entity_poly.entity_id
_entity_poly.type
_entity_poly.pdbx_seq_one_letter_code
_entity_poly.pdbx_strand_id
1 'polypeptide(L)'
;MRKLLLTICVFFGLCLAMDAQQMEGQKEMEEMTLSEVSSLYQIQPRKWKSVHDPSVVWDAATQTFYIYGSHYYGVKTKDFKTYSDITRYYKGAYESKDAYKVFKSNPTHIVKRCLPGKTEVENVILPSFDASAFCATYASSEASWVSGDQWAPDIVYNPNMKKWCYYLSLNGDYWASVVVLMTADNPEGPFTYEAPVVFSGFDGQTRSGKSVDYKDTDLEVVLGTQSSLPSRYKTSAWGNLWPNCIDPCAFFDEDGELWLAYGSWSGGIFMLKLDKNTGLRDYTTTYASTTYAGKAPNGASFTGYTSDPYFGKLIAGGCYVSGEGPYIQHIGDYYYLIMSYGGFAPDGGYEMRVFRSAKPDGPYKDASGNLATYTAYQLNYGAKAATDKGMKLIGAMNNWGLMAIGECAQGHNSVCQDDKGRTFLVCHTKFNDGTIGHQIRVYQLYLNKQGWLCTAPFQFDSEEITDEVLATTQPWGPTDIEGDYHVLVHPYKLDHAKMQEVTPSTIHLSADGKVTGDYRGSWSYTDEGKSYIQIRLGTVTYYGVVVEQTLEGSNAKVLCFTTVSKTGVPCWGYKLQPKYAIAYNYSQYSSTYFKRTMFSRVTSDKDILFTPEENVTLNWTSSNPDVLSNTGKFTAPAEDTSFTMTAKMECGNFYWQRDFSAKAIGDPSSISEVSTGELINDSSDGVFDLMGRRVEKPSHGFYLVKGKKVWFN
;
A
#
# COMPACT_ATOMS: atom_id res chain seq x y z
N MET A 1 11.02 -59.67 48.29
CA MET A 1 11.54 -58.31 48.62
C MET A 1 12.39 -57.69 47.50
N ARG A 2 13.33 -58.39 46.85
CA ARG A 2 14.14 -57.78 45.74
C ARG A 2 13.35 -57.35 44.51
N LYS A 3 12.25 -58.02 44.12
CA LYS A 3 11.41 -57.60 42.97
C LYS A 3 10.50 -56.40 43.26
N LEU A 4 10.13 -56.16 44.52
CA LEU A 4 9.31 -55.04 44.91
C LEU A 4 10.12 -53.72 44.98
N LEU A 5 11.41 -53.79 45.36
CA LEU A 5 12.32 -52.61 45.36
C LEU A 5 12.64 -52.16 43.94
N LEU A 6 12.79 -53.09 42.95
CA LEU A 6 13.07 -52.72 41.57
C LEU A 6 11.89 -52.04 40.91
N THR A 7 10.66 -52.44 41.23
CA THR A 7 9.46 -51.82 40.68
C THR A 7 9.20 -50.41 41.22
N ILE A 8 9.54 -50.15 42.50
CA ILE A 8 9.43 -48.83 43.09
C ILE A 8 10.49 -47.89 42.56
N CYS A 9 11.74 -48.33 42.33
CA CYS A 9 12.78 -47.51 41.74
C CYS A 9 12.53 -47.16 40.26
N VAL A 10 11.87 -48.05 39.48
CA VAL A 10 11.50 -47.77 38.10
C VAL A 10 10.32 -46.78 38.04
N PHE A 11 9.35 -46.88 38.96
CA PHE A 11 8.23 -45.92 39.03
C PHE A 11 8.71 -44.53 39.50
N PHE A 12 9.62 -44.42 40.46
CA PHE A 12 10.19 -43.14 40.87
C PHE A 12 11.09 -42.54 39.79
N GLY A 13 11.87 -43.35 39.08
CA GLY A 13 12.67 -42.91 37.95
C GLY A 13 11.85 -42.45 36.77
N LEU A 14 10.70 -43.08 36.48
CA LEU A 14 9.75 -42.65 35.45
C LEU A 14 9.01 -41.35 35.82
N CYS A 15 8.60 -41.18 37.10
CA CYS A 15 7.98 -39.94 37.55
C CYS A 15 9.01 -38.76 37.50
N LEU A 16 10.23 -38.98 37.91
CA LEU A 16 11.28 -37.95 37.81
C LEU A 16 11.71 -37.66 36.35
N ALA A 17 11.62 -38.65 35.47
CA ALA A 17 11.87 -38.45 34.04
C ALA A 17 10.68 -37.76 33.33
N MET A 18 9.44 -37.99 33.79
CA MET A 18 8.27 -37.26 33.25
C MET A 18 8.23 -35.82 33.76
N ASP A 19 8.60 -35.55 35.02
CA ASP A 19 8.72 -34.19 35.55
C ASP A 19 9.91 -33.45 34.89
N ALA A 20 11.02 -34.14 34.58
CA ALA A 20 12.13 -33.57 33.86
C ALA A 20 11.81 -33.27 32.38
N GLN A 21 10.98 -34.08 31.70
CA GLN A 21 10.53 -33.81 30.34
C GLN A 21 9.46 -32.71 30.26
N GLN A 22 8.71 -32.47 31.32
CA GLN A 22 7.79 -31.31 31.40
C GLN A 22 8.52 -30.00 31.78
N MET A 23 9.73 -30.07 32.33
CA MET A 23 10.53 -28.89 32.67
C MET A 23 11.50 -28.44 31.57
N GLU A 24 11.64 -29.17 30.46
CA GLU A 24 12.50 -28.80 29.33
C GLU A 24 11.81 -27.84 28.33
N GLY A 25 10.92 -26.95 28.76
CA GLY A 25 10.22 -26.06 27.82
C GLY A 25 9.76 -24.71 28.33
N GLN A 26 9.78 -24.44 29.61
CA GLN A 26 9.48 -23.08 30.08
C GLN A 26 10.78 -22.23 30.01
N LYS A 27 10.95 -21.49 28.91
CA LYS A 27 11.90 -20.38 28.89
C LYS A 27 11.59 -19.45 30.05
N GLU A 28 12.60 -19.09 30.83
CA GLU A 28 12.47 -18.13 31.93
C GLU A 28 11.91 -16.82 31.36
N MET A 29 10.93 -16.22 32.06
CA MET A 29 10.31 -14.96 31.63
C MET A 29 11.32 -13.83 31.79
N GLU A 30 11.57 -13.08 30.72
CA GLU A 30 12.50 -11.96 30.66
C GLU A 30 11.75 -10.63 30.82
N GLU A 31 12.17 -9.82 31.80
CA GLU A 31 11.58 -8.48 32.01
C GLU A 31 12.18 -7.46 31.07
N MET A 32 11.33 -6.72 30.38
CA MET A 32 11.70 -5.57 29.57
C MET A 32 11.76 -4.31 30.43
N THR A 33 12.84 -3.57 30.29
CA THR A 33 12.98 -2.26 30.96
C THR A 33 12.09 -1.20 30.35
N LEU A 34 11.79 -0.14 31.09
CA LEU A 34 11.05 1.02 30.57
C LEU A 34 11.78 1.66 29.37
N SER A 35 13.10 1.64 29.34
CA SER A 35 13.88 2.15 28.21
C SER A 35 13.66 1.30 26.96
N GLU A 36 13.72 -0.01 27.07
CA GLU A 36 13.48 -0.92 25.93
C GLU A 36 12.06 -0.77 25.39
N VAL A 37 11.04 -0.85 26.25
CA VAL A 37 9.63 -0.78 25.79
C VAL A 37 9.27 0.58 25.19
N SER A 38 9.95 1.67 25.55
CA SER A 38 9.69 3.00 24.99
C SER A 38 10.55 3.33 23.76
N SER A 39 11.61 2.57 23.47
CA SER A 39 12.52 2.84 22.36
C SER A 39 12.37 1.85 21.20
N LEU A 40 11.96 0.60 21.47
CA LEU A 40 11.83 -0.44 20.45
C LEU A 40 10.75 -0.14 19.42
N TYR A 41 9.63 0.47 19.82
CA TYR A 41 8.58 0.91 18.92
C TYR A 41 8.31 2.39 19.11
N GLN A 42 8.77 3.19 18.17
CA GLN A 42 8.47 4.61 18.11
C GLN A 42 7.66 4.87 16.86
N ILE A 43 6.40 5.30 17.01
CA ILE A 43 5.61 5.77 15.89
C ILE A 43 6.32 7.00 15.33
N GLN A 44 7.04 6.78 14.22
CA GLN A 44 7.62 7.87 13.45
C GLN A 44 6.53 8.40 12.53
N PRO A 45 6.05 9.64 12.71
CA PRO A 45 5.16 10.24 11.74
C PRO A 45 5.94 10.36 10.43
N ARG A 46 5.66 9.48 9.47
CA ARG A 46 6.26 9.59 8.13
C ARG A 46 5.78 10.88 7.50
N LYS A 47 6.70 11.66 6.98
CA LYS A 47 6.39 12.84 6.18
C LYS A 47 6.06 12.38 4.77
N TRP A 48 4.80 12.01 4.57
CA TRP A 48 4.29 11.63 3.27
C TRP A 48 4.31 12.81 2.29
N LYS A 49 4.45 12.49 1.01
CA LYS A 49 4.24 13.42 -0.09
C LYS A 49 3.03 13.00 -0.90
N SER A 50 2.21 13.97 -1.24
CA SER A 50 1.02 13.77 -2.05
C SER A 50 1.41 13.97 -3.51
N VAL A 51 1.81 12.88 -4.19
CA VAL A 51 2.03 12.86 -5.63
C VAL A 51 1.01 11.92 -6.24
N HIS A 52 0.18 12.42 -7.16
CA HIS A 52 -0.80 11.62 -7.89
C HIS A 52 -0.17 11.14 -9.19
N ASP A 53 -0.45 9.90 -9.62
CA ASP A 53 0.09 9.29 -10.83
C ASP A 53 1.63 9.36 -10.90
N PRO A 54 2.35 8.81 -9.90
CA PRO A 54 3.78 9.00 -9.80
C PRO A 54 4.55 8.29 -10.91
N SER A 55 5.43 9.00 -11.61
CA SER A 55 6.51 8.46 -12.44
C SER A 55 7.84 8.68 -11.74
N VAL A 56 8.61 7.63 -11.51
CA VAL A 56 9.90 7.64 -10.82
C VAL A 56 11.04 7.34 -11.76
N VAL A 57 12.14 8.06 -11.59
CA VAL A 57 13.39 7.78 -12.30
C VAL A 57 14.57 7.89 -11.33
N TRP A 58 15.55 7.01 -11.50
CA TRP A 58 16.83 7.07 -10.81
C TRP A 58 17.85 7.83 -11.64
N ASP A 59 18.50 8.81 -11.03
CA ASP A 59 19.66 9.48 -11.61
C ASP A 59 20.95 9.03 -10.90
N ALA A 60 21.73 8.20 -11.56
CA ALA A 60 22.97 7.66 -11.03
C ALA A 60 24.03 8.77 -10.82
N ALA A 61 23.98 9.87 -11.57
CA ALA A 61 24.95 10.94 -11.44
C ALA A 61 24.80 11.72 -10.12
N THR A 62 23.57 11.91 -9.66
CA THR A 62 23.27 12.62 -8.40
C THR A 62 22.89 11.69 -7.26
N GLN A 63 22.79 10.37 -7.52
CA GLN A 63 22.32 9.36 -6.56
C GLN A 63 20.97 9.79 -5.96
N THR A 64 20.00 10.09 -6.84
CA THR A 64 18.73 10.69 -6.46
C THR A 64 17.58 10.10 -7.27
N PHE A 65 16.49 9.78 -6.60
CA PHE A 65 15.22 9.46 -7.23
C PHE A 65 14.44 10.76 -7.47
N TYR A 66 13.92 10.92 -8.67
CA TYR A 66 12.99 11.99 -9.04
C TYR A 66 11.63 11.38 -9.28
N ILE A 67 10.58 11.96 -8.68
CA ILE A 67 9.21 11.47 -8.77
C ILE A 67 8.34 12.62 -9.24
N TYR A 68 7.68 12.44 -10.37
CA TYR A 68 6.80 13.41 -10.99
C TYR A 68 5.37 12.88 -10.99
N GLY A 69 4.39 13.76 -10.94
CA GLY A 69 2.98 13.39 -10.95
C GLY A 69 2.12 14.40 -11.72
N SER A 70 0.84 14.12 -11.71
CA SER A 70 -0.18 14.97 -12.29
C SER A 70 -0.12 16.40 -11.75
N HIS A 71 -0.62 17.35 -12.53
CA HIS A 71 -0.71 18.78 -12.18
C HIS A 71 0.67 19.42 -11.90
N TYR A 72 1.71 18.90 -12.55
CA TYR A 72 3.07 19.40 -12.42
C TYR A 72 3.65 19.35 -11.00
N TYR A 73 3.30 18.39 -10.21
CA TYR A 73 3.93 18.21 -8.93
C TYR A 73 5.11 17.24 -9.03
N GLY A 74 6.23 17.60 -8.43
CA GLY A 74 7.43 16.76 -8.42
C GLY A 74 8.17 16.86 -7.10
N VAL A 75 8.75 15.74 -6.70
CA VAL A 75 9.60 15.61 -5.51
C VAL A 75 10.85 14.81 -5.84
N LYS A 76 11.89 14.98 -5.02
CA LYS A 76 13.12 14.18 -5.11
C LYS A 76 13.51 13.65 -3.73
N THR A 77 14.20 12.51 -3.73
CA THR A 77 14.65 11.82 -2.53
C THR A 77 15.89 10.98 -2.82
N LYS A 78 16.69 10.73 -1.79
CA LYS A 78 17.81 9.76 -1.86
C LYS A 78 17.51 8.45 -1.11
N ASP A 79 16.48 8.44 -0.29
CA ASP A 79 16.23 7.39 0.70
C ASP A 79 14.75 6.98 0.82
N PHE A 80 13.86 7.61 0.06
CA PHE A 80 12.40 7.46 0.15
C PHE A 80 11.82 7.75 1.55
N LYS A 81 12.59 8.42 2.42
CA LYS A 81 12.19 8.86 3.77
C LYS A 81 12.12 10.37 3.87
N THR A 82 13.08 11.04 3.25
CA THR A 82 13.21 12.49 3.20
C THR A 82 12.97 12.99 1.78
N TYR A 83 12.04 13.90 1.63
CA TYR A 83 11.66 14.44 0.32
C TYR A 83 11.88 15.94 0.25
N SER A 84 12.31 16.40 -0.90
CA SER A 84 12.38 17.82 -1.26
C SER A 84 11.52 18.07 -2.48
N ASP A 85 10.80 19.20 -2.51
CA ASP A 85 10.03 19.58 -3.69
C ASP A 85 10.95 20.02 -4.82
N ILE A 86 10.58 19.71 -6.07
CA ILE A 86 11.30 20.14 -7.26
C ILE A 86 10.80 21.54 -7.64
N THR A 87 11.56 22.57 -7.25
CA THR A 87 11.13 23.97 -7.41
C THR A 87 11.49 24.59 -8.76
N ARG A 88 12.46 24.02 -9.48
CA ARG A 88 12.91 24.55 -10.79
C ARG A 88 12.00 24.18 -11.95
N TYR A 89 11.23 23.17 -11.75
CA TYR A 89 10.41 22.53 -12.74
C TYR A 89 9.42 23.52 -13.39
N TYR A 90 8.88 24.43 -12.60
CA TYR A 90 7.91 25.42 -13.04
C TYR A 90 8.05 26.75 -12.34
N LYS A 91 9.16 27.37 -12.39
CA LYS A 91 9.25 28.70 -11.78
C LYS A 91 8.12 29.61 -12.27
N GLY A 92 7.13 29.81 -11.42
CA GLY A 92 5.96 30.64 -11.69
C GLY A 92 4.75 29.92 -12.33
N ALA A 93 4.88 28.67 -12.74
CA ALA A 93 3.77 27.92 -13.35
C ALA A 93 2.95 27.14 -12.31
N TYR A 94 3.62 26.55 -11.34
CA TYR A 94 2.98 25.74 -10.28
C TYR A 94 2.01 26.51 -9.40
N GLU A 95 2.23 27.80 -9.21
CA GLU A 95 1.40 28.67 -8.36
C GLU A 95 0.34 29.46 -9.15
N SER A 96 0.16 29.18 -10.43
CA SER A 96 -0.65 30.00 -11.32
C SER A 96 -1.62 29.14 -12.14
N LYS A 97 -2.86 29.62 -12.27
CA LYS A 97 -3.85 29.09 -13.24
C LYS A 97 -3.33 29.07 -14.68
N ASP A 98 -2.23 29.74 -14.92
CA ASP A 98 -1.60 29.92 -16.23
C ASP A 98 -0.39 28.98 -16.42
N ALA A 99 -0.30 27.88 -15.67
CA ALA A 99 0.78 26.90 -15.80
C ALA A 99 0.96 26.39 -17.24
N TYR A 100 -0.13 26.25 -17.97
CA TYR A 100 -0.12 25.85 -19.38
C TYR A 100 0.57 26.85 -20.32
N LYS A 101 0.82 28.10 -19.91
CA LYS A 101 1.51 29.11 -20.72
C LYS A 101 2.99 28.81 -20.92
N VAL A 102 3.55 27.82 -20.23
CA VAL A 102 4.90 27.33 -20.51
C VAL A 102 4.95 26.60 -21.85
N PHE A 103 3.84 26.03 -22.31
CA PHE A 103 3.70 25.48 -23.64
C PHE A 103 3.55 26.59 -24.67
N LYS A 104 4.00 26.32 -25.84
CA LYS A 104 3.86 27.17 -27.02
C LYS A 104 3.58 26.28 -28.20
N SER A 105 3.50 26.85 -29.39
CA SER A 105 3.61 26.03 -30.59
C SER A 105 4.97 25.34 -30.62
N ASN A 106 4.98 24.07 -30.99
CA ASN A 106 6.23 23.32 -31.15
C ASN A 106 7.18 24.00 -32.15
N PRO A 107 8.50 23.85 -31.96
CA PRO A 107 9.46 24.21 -32.98
C PRO A 107 9.23 23.39 -34.27
N THR A 108 9.75 23.84 -35.38
CA THR A 108 9.68 23.12 -36.65
C THR A 108 10.54 21.86 -36.57
N HIS A 109 9.89 20.70 -36.68
CA HIS A 109 10.57 19.41 -36.80
C HIS A 109 10.43 18.86 -38.20
N ILE A 110 11.55 18.44 -38.80
CA ILE A 110 11.60 17.66 -40.02
C ILE A 110 11.81 16.21 -39.63
N VAL A 111 10.84 15.36 -39.91
CA VAL A 111 10.89 13.93 -39.59
C VAL A 111 10.93 13.09 -40.85
N LYS A 112 11.54 11.91 -40.74
CA LYS A 112 11.48 10.88 -41.80
C LYS A 112 10.22 10.08 -41.62
N ARG A 113 9.45 9.88 -42.70
CA ARG A 113 8.26 9.01 -42.67
C ARG A 113 8.31 7.92 -43.75
N CYS A 114 7.67 6.82 -43.47
CA CYS A 114 7.32 5.78 -44.41
C CYS A 114 5.80 5.57 -44.36
N LEU A 115 5.10 5.69 -45.48
CA LEU A 115 3.67 5.49 -45.54
C LEU A 115 3.29 3.99 -45.44
N PRO A 116 2.14 3.65 -44.84
CA PRO A 116 1.69 2.25 -44.73
C PRO A 116 1.68 1.54 -46.09
N GLY A 117 2.34 0.40 -46.18
CA GLY A 117 2.47 -0.40 -47.39
C GLY A 117 3.47 0.12 -48.41
N LYS A 118 4.27 1.15 -48.06
CA LYS A 118 5.39 1.63 -48.84
C LYS A 118 6.71 1.24 -48.19
N THR A 119 7.80 1.34 -48.98
CA THR A 119 9.18 1.17 -48.50
C THR A 119 10.00 2.45 -48.63
N GLU A 120 9.45 3.42 -49.30
CA GLU A 120 10.11 4.72 -49.54
C GLU A 120 10.02 5.57 -48.29
N VAL A 121 11.14 6.19 -47.92
CA VAL A 121 11.27 7.13 -46.82
C VAL A 121 11.42 8.53 -47.36
N GLU A 122 10.61 9.47 -46.89
CA GLU A 122 10.65 10.87 -47.26
C GLU A 122 10.73 11.79 -46.03
N ASN A 123 11.25 13.00 -46.21
CA ASN A 123 11.27 14.02 -45.18
C ASN A 123 9.96 14.83 -45.26
N VAL A 124 9.33 15.03 -44.09
CA VAL A 124 8.13 15.85 -43.94
C VAL A 124 8.25 16.76 -42.72
N ILE A 125 7.55 17.89 -42.77
CA ILE A 125 7.46 18.82 -41.66
C ILE A 125 6.28 18.37 -40.77
N LEU A 126 6.49 18.24 -39.45
CA LEU A 126 5.40 18.02 -38.51
C LEU A 126 4.47 19.24 -38.45
N PRO A 127 3.17 19.04 -38.36
CA PRO A 127 2.21 20.13 -38.14
C PRO A 127 2.57 20.93 -36.86
N SER A 128 2.34 22.23 -36.93
CA SER A 128 2.46 23.06 -35.73
C SER A 128 1.26 22.81 -34.81
N PHE A 129 1.53 22.57 -33.55
CA PHE A 129 0.49 22.36 -32.53
C PHE A 129 0.74 23.32 -31.37
N ASP A 130 -0.22 24.20 -31.11
CA ASP A 130 -0.20 25.10 -29.98
C ASP A 130 -0.76 24.42 -28.73
N ALA A 131 0.12 23.78 -27.98
CA ALA A 131 -0.26 23.08 -26.76
C ALA A 131 -0.81 24.05 -25.68
N SER A 132 -0.42 25.33 -25.68
CA SER A 132 -0.96 26.30 -24.74
C SER A 132 -2.40 26.70 -25.10
N ALA A 133 -2.68 26.87 -26.39
CA ALA A 133 -4.06 27.11 -26.88
C ALA A 133 -4.95 25.89 -26.60
N PHE A 134 -4.43 24.68 -26.83
CA PHE A 134 -5.13 23.44 -26.49
C PHE A 134 -5.51 23.40 -25.00
N CYS A 135 -4.55 23.59 -24.09
CA CYS A 135 -4.81 23.63 -22.64
C CYS A 135 -5.79 24.74 -22.24
N ALA A 136 -5.68 25.93 -22.86
CA ALA A 136 -6.55 27.05 -22.55
C ALA A 136 -8.03 26.79 -22.88
N THR A 137 -8.33 25.87 -23.82
CA THR A 137 -9.70 25.50 -24.21
C THR A 137 -10.36 24.56 -23.20
N TYR A 138 -9.57 23.94 -22.30
CA TYR A 138 -10.06 23.01 -21.30
C TYR A 138 -10.08 23.66 -19.92
N ALA A 139 -11.27 23.75 -19.32
CA ALA A 139 -11.39 24.08 -17.91
C ALA A 139 -11.31 22.79 -17.12
N SER A 140 -10.33 22.67 -16.25
CA SER A 140 -10.30 21.56 -15.30
C SER A 140 -11.46 21.64 -14.33
N SER A 141 -12.25 20.59 -14.24
CA SER A 141 -13.28 20.44 -13.22
C SER A 141 -12.68 19.97 -11.87
N GLU A 142 -11.51 19.35 -11.91
CA GLU A 142 -10.89 18.72 -10.75
C GLU A 142 -9.93 19.63 -10.00
N ALA A 143 -9.21 20.49 -10.71
CA ALA A 143 -8.25 21.40 -10.09
C ALA A 143 -8.44 22.84 -10.60
N SER A 144 -9.19 23.62 -9.86
CA SER A 144 -9.46 25.06 -10.21
C SER A 144 -8.20 25.93 -10.29
N TRP A 145 -7.05 25.43 -9.87
CA TRP A 145 -5.76 26.11 -9.85
C TRP A 145 -4.85 25.75 -11.04
N VAL A 146 -5.19 24.68 -11.79
CA VAL A 146 -4.47 24.28 -13.00
C VAL A 146 -5.46 24.24 -14.17
N SER A 147 -5.12 24.88 -15.28
CA SER A 147 -5.91 24.79 -16.51
C SER A 147 -5.33 23.71 -17.43
N GLY A 148 -6.23 22.99 -18.14
CA GLY A 148 -5.84 22.08 -19.20
C GLY A 148 -5.46 20.68 -18.78
N ASP A 149 -5.99 20.18 -17.67
CA ASP A 149 -5.92 18.77 -17.24
C ASP A 149 -4.62 18.05 -17.63
N GLN A 150 -3.52 18.49 -17.03
CA GLN A 150 -2.17 17.99 -17.29
C GLN A 150 -1.90 16.84 -16.33
N TRP A 151 -2.01 15.61 -16.85
CA TRP A 151 -2.04 14.40 -16.03
C TRP A 151 -0.92 13.43 -16.36
N ALA A 152 -0.69 12.51 -15.41
CA ALA A 152 0.07 11.28 -15.55
C ALA A 152 1.30 11.42 -16.46
N PRO A 153 2.36 12.08 -15.99
CA PRO A 153 3.59 12.19 -16.77
C PRO A 153 4.40 10.91 -16.70
N ASP A 154 5.34 10.76 -17.65
CA ASP A 154 6.45 9.85 -17.51
C ASP A 154 7.77 10.54 -17.82
N ILE A 155 8.84 10.14 -17.13
CA ILE A 155 10.17 10.73 -17.31
C ILE A 155 11.21 9.65 -17.53
N VAL A 156 12.03 9.83 -18.57
CA VAL A 156 13.13 8.94 -18.92
C VAL A 156 14.35 9.71 -19.37
N TYR A 157 15.55 9.28 -18.98
CA TYR A 157 16.77 9.80 -19.58
C TYR A 157 17.01 9.19 -20.96
N ASN A 158 17.13 10.02 -21.98
CA ASN A 158 17.45 9.58 -23.33
C ASN A 158 18.96 9.74 -23.58
N PRO A 159 19.73 8.65 -23.64
CA PRO A 159 21.19 8.70 -23.80
C PRO A 159 21.62 9.17 -25.19
N ASN A 160 20.78 8.99 -26.22
CA ASN A 160 21.08 9.44 -27.58
C ASN A 160 20.94 10.95 -27.71
N MET A 161 19.92 11.53 -27.11
CA MET A 161 19.71 12.98 -27.06
C MET A 161 20.55 13.64 -25.95
N LYS A 162 21.02 12.90 -24.98
CA LYS A 162 21.62 13.39 -23.72
C LYS A 162 20.69 14.36 -22.99
N LYS A 163 19.39 14.04 -22.97
CA LYS A 163 18.32 14.84 -22.41
C LYS A 163 17.44 13.99 -21.52
N TRP A 164 16.84 14.62 -20.56
CA TRP A 164 15.69 14.09 -19.86
C TRP A 164 14.45 14.37 -20.69
N CYS A 165 13.75 13.31 -21.07
CA CYS A 165 12.50 13.35 -21.81
C CYS A 165 11.34 13.20 -20.84
N TYR A 166 10.42 14.14 -20.89
CA TYR A 166 9.23 14.19 -20.05
C TYR A 166 8.01 14.14 -20.96
N TYR A 167 7.33 13.00 -20.93
CA TYR A 167 6.10 12.76 -21.68
C TYR A 167 4.92 13.10 -20.79
N LEU A 168 4.03 13.97 -21.26
CA LEU A 168 2.94 14.51 -20.46
C LEU A 168 1.62 14.36 -21.19
N SER A 169 0.58 13.93 -20.47
CA SER A 169 -0.78 13.89 -20.97
C SER A 169 -1.41 15.28 -20.87
N LEU A 170 -1.93 15.79 -21.98
CA LEU A 170 -2.87 16.91 -22.00
C LEU A 170 -4.24 16.34 -22.30
N ASN A 171 -5.08 16.24 -21.29
CA ASN A 171 -6.38 15.61 -21.42
C ASN A 171 -7.44 16.63 -21.79
N GLY A 172 -8.36 16.21 -22.66
CA GLY A 172 -9.47 17.01 -23.10
C GLY A 172 -10.82 16.32 -22.94
N ASP A 173 -11.89 17.04 -23.24
CA ASP A 173 -13.24 16.50 -23.21
C ASP A 173 -13.41 15.36 -24.23
N TYR A 174 -14.20 14.35 -23.89
CA TYR A 174 -14.60 13.27 -24.78
C TYR A 174 -13.44 12.58 -25.50
N TRP A 175 -12.34 12.32 -24.75
CA TRP A 175 -11.17 11.61 -25.26
C TRP A 175 -10.34 12.37 -26.30
N ALA A 176 -10.56 13.67 -26.44
CA ALA A 176 -9.69 14.55 -27.23
C ALA A 176 -8.46 14.90 -26.39
N SER A 177 -7.45 14.05 -26.45
CA SER A 177 -6.25 14.15 -25.64
C SER A 177 -5.00 14.04 -26.51
N VAL A 178 -3.85 14.45 -25.95
CA VAL A 178 -2.56 14.37 -26.63
C VAL A 178 -1.45 14.06 -25.59
N VAL A 179 -0.56 13.14 -25.95
CA VAL A 179 0.73 12.99 -25.26
C VAL A 179 1.71 13.93 -25.93
N VAL A 180 2.37 14.77 -25.15
CA VAL A 180 3.40 15.71 -25.61
C VAL A 180 4.76 15.37 -25.03
N LEU A 181 5.83 15.70 -25.77
CA LEU A 181 7.21 15.61 -25.31
C LEU A 181 7.71 16.97 -24.85
N MET A 182 8.35 16.97 -23.70
CA MET A 182 9.19 18.07 -23.22
C MET A 182 10.59 17.54 -22.91
N THR A 183 11.62 18.37 -23.02
CA THR A 183 13.00 17.97 -22.75
C THR A 183 13.74 18.94 -21.84
N ALA A 184 14.73 18.45 -21.10
CA ALA A 184 15.62 19.24 -20.27
C ALA A 184 17.03 18.65 -20.19
N ASP A 185 18.00 19.48 -19.84
CA ASP A 185 19.37 19.03 -19.58
C ASP A 185 19.51 18.39 -18.17
N ASN A 186 18.61 18.72 -17.28
CA ASN A 186 18.62 18.25 -15.90
C ASN A 186 17.29 17.56 -15.56
N PRO A 187 17.30 16.55 -14.69
CA PRO A 187 16.06 15.89 -14.27
C PRO A 187 15.07 16.85 -13.56
N GLU A 188 15.56 17.93 -12.97
CA GLU A 188 14.73 18.96 -12.34
C GLU A 188 14.19 20.02 -13.32
N GLY A 189 14.50 19.89 -14.62
CA GLY A 189 14.15 20.91 -15.61
C GLY A 189 15.09 22.14 -15.61
N PRO A 190 14.65 23.30 -16.15
CA PRO A 190 13.31 23.53 -16.70
C PRO A 190 13.10 22.76 -18.01
N PHE A 191 11.94 22.15 -18.15
CA PHE A 191 11.57 21.42 -19.34
C PHE A 191 11.07 22.38 -20.43
N THR A 192 11.48 22.11 -21.68
CA THR A 192 11.06 22.84 -22.88
C THR A 192 10.14 21.94 -23.71
N TYR A 193 9.02 22.49 -24.15
CA TYR A 193 8.10 21.80 -25.04
C TYR A 193 8.73 21.56 -26.42
N GLU A 194 8.68 20.32 -26.87
CA GLU A 194 9.23 19.91 -28.18
C GLU A 194 8.14 19.71 -29.23
N ALA A 195 7.22 18.77 -29.01
CA ALA A 195 6.13 18.47 -29.96
C ALA A 195 5.10 17.51 -29.35
N PRO A 196 3.89 17.41 -29.99
CA PRO A 196 2.97 16.30 -29.73
C PRO A 196 3.55 14.98 -30.25
N VAL A 197 3.15 13.87 -29.63
CA VAL A 197 3.60 12.51 -29.98
C VAL A 197 2.47 11.67 -30.55
N VAL A 198 1.27 11.73 -29.95
CA VAL A 198 0.09 10.99 -30.41
C VAL A 198 -1.19 11.66 -29.90
N PHE A 199 -2.21 11.68 -30.73
CA PHE A 199 -3.51 12.30 -30.45
C PHE A 199 -4.65 11.29 -30.37
N SER A 200 -5.72 11.65 -29.66
CA SER A 200 -7.01 10.96 -29.69
C SER A 200 -8.17 11.95 -29.85
N GLY A 201 -9.38 11.44 -30.13
CA GLY A 201 -10.60 12.24 -30.20
C GLY A 201 -10.65 13.24 -31.38
N PHE A 202 -9.90 13.02 -32.43
CA PHE A 202 -9.79 13.91 -33.60
C PHE A 202 -10.85 13.65 -34.67
N ASP A 203 -12.07 13.29 -34.29
CA ASP A 203 -13.17 12.99 -35.24
C ASP A 203 -13.89 14.24 -35.77
N GLY A 204 -13.44 15.42 -35.36
CA GLY A 204 -14.03 16.71 -35.75
C GLY A 204 -15.39 16.98 -35.14
N GLN A 205 -15.89 16.13 -34.23
CA GLN A 205 -17.13 16.37 -33.53
C GLN A 205 -16.95 17.37 -32.41
N THR A 206 -17.66 18.48 -32.48
CA THR A 206 -17.69 19.48 -31.43
C THR A 206 -18.48 18.92 -30.23
N ARG A 207 -17.76 18.63 -29.15
CA ARG A 207 -18.33 18.21 -27.86
C ARG A 207 -18.02 19.29 -26.86
N SER A 208 -19.04 19.96 -26.32
CA SER A 208 -18.86 21.09 -25.38
C SER A 208 -18.00 22.24 -25.93
N GLY A 209 -18.03 22.48 -27.26
CA GLY A 209 -17.22 23.52 -27.91
C GLY A 209 -15.76 23.17 -28.17
N LYS A 210 -15.34 21.92 -27.93
CA LYS A 210 -13.95 21.46 -28.00
C LYS A 210 -13.85 20.27 -28.93
N SER A 211 -13.15 20.43 -30.05
CA SER A 211 -12.82 19.34 -30.98
C SER A 211 -11.39 19.51 -31.44
N VAL A 212 -10.74 18.39 -31.72
CA VAL A 212 -9.46 18.37 -32.44
C VAL A 212 -9.75 17.94 -33.87
N ASP A 213 -9.46 18.79 -34.84
CA ASP A 213 -9.52 18.38 -36.26
C ASP A 213 -8.32 17.47 -36.55
N TYR A 214 -8.56 16.36 -37.24
CA TYR A 214 -7.49 15.45 -37.63
C TYR A 214 -6.39 16.12 -38.46
N LYS A 215 -6.70 17.22 -39.12
CA LYS A 215 -5.73 18.02 -39.91
C LYS A 215 -4.74 18.81 -39.04
N ASP A 216 -5.13 19.07 -37.79
CA ASP A 216 -4.28 19.72 -36.80
C ASP A 216 -3.41 18.70 -36.02
N THR A 217 -3.53 17.40 -36.38
CA THR A 217 -2.78 16.31 -35.80
C THR A 217 -1.72 15.78 -36.77
N ASP A 218 -0.91 14.84 -36.32
CA ASP A 218 0.08 14.12 -37.16
C ASP A 218 -0.55 12.98 -38.01
N LEU A 219 -1.88 12.86 -38.08
CA LEU A 219 -2.55 11.78 -38.80
C LEU A 219 -2.14 11.70 -40.27
N GLU A 220 -2.07 12.84 -40.95
CA GLU A 220 -1.62 12.89 -42.37
C GLU A 220 -0.12 12.67 -42.53
N VAL A 221 0.69 12.88 -41.51
CA VAL A 221 2.09 12.46 -41.50
C VAL A 221 2.18 10.93 -41.52
N VAL A 222 1.32 10.25 -40.75
CA VAL A 222 1.32 8.78 -40.66
C VAL A 222 0.67 8.13 -41.87
N LEU A 223 -0.49 8.65 -42.32
CA LEU A 223 -1.33 7.98 -43.35
C LEU A 223 -1.17 8.55 -44.75
N GLY A 224 -0.44 9.66 -44.92
CA GLY A 224 -0.50 10.46 -46.10
C GLY A 224 -1.73 11.37 -46.16
N THR A 225 -1.80 12.27 -47.13
CA THR A 225 -2.90 13.22 -47.31
C THR A 225 -4.24 12.50 -47.43
N GLN A 226 -5.23 12.90 -46.61
CA GLN A 226 -6.56 12.35 -46.59
C GLN A 226 -7.58 13.35 -47.17
N SER A 227 -8.42 12.90 -48.10
CA SER A 227 -9.56 13.71 -48.61
C SER A 227 -10.63 13.92 -47.54
N SER A 228 -10.76 13.01 -46.58
CA SER A 228 -11.60 13.09 -45.38
C SER A 228 -11.07 12.17 -44.33
N LEU A 229 -11.44 12.38 -43.07
CA LEU A 229 -11.10 11.46 -41.97
C LEU A 229 -11.53 10.03 -42.35
N PRO A 230 -10.64 9.02 -42.25
CA PRO A 230 -10.97 7.63 -42.48
C PRO A 230 -12.15 7.16 -41.64
N SER A 231 -13.06 6.37 -42.26
CA SER A 231 -14.33 5.97 -41.62
C SER A 231 -14.17 5.26 -40.27
N ARG A 232 -13.07 4.52 -40.06
CA ARG A 232 -12.78 3.83 -38.80
C ARG A 232 -12.56 4.78 -37.63
N TYR A 233 -12.20 6.03 -37.87
CA TYR A 233 -12.04 7.06 -36.85
C TYR A 233 -13.26 7.95 -36.71
N LYS A 234 -14.22 7.88 -37.66
CA LYS A 234 -15.54 8.54 -37.57
C LYS A 234 -16.48 7.72 -36.69
N THR A 235 -16.20 7.66 -35.42
CA THR A 235 -16.95 6.80 -34.54
C THR A 235 -17.26 7.50 -33.20
N SER A 236 -18.40 7.23 -32.65
CA SER A 236 -18.76 7.58 -31.28
C SER A 236 -18.04 6.67 -30.24
N ALA A 237 -17.18 5.77 -30.70
CA ALA A 237 -16.55 4.74 -29.89
C ALA A 237 -15.15 5.13 -29.38
N TRP A 238 -14.80 6.41 -29.40
CA TRP A 238 -13.64 6.93 -28.69
C TRP A 238 -13.73 6.54 -27.21
N GLY A 239 -12.61 6.09 -26.64
CA GLY A 239 -12.57 5.56 -25.29
C GLY A 239 -13.11 4.14 -25.12
N ASN A 240 -13.73 3.55 -26.18
CA ASN A 240 -14.19 2.15 -26.15
C ASN A 240 -13.42 1.27 -27.15
N LEU A 241 -13.15 1.79 -28.35
CA LEU A 241 -12.37 1.09 -29.39
C LEU A 241 -10.99 1.71 -29.60
N TRP A 242 -10.89 3.01 -29.43
CA TRP A 242 -9.65 3.76 -29.58
C TRP A 242 -9.18 4.29 -28.22
N PRO A 243 -7.86 4.36 -27.98
CA PRO A 243 -7.33 4.80 -26.71
C PRO A 243 -7.71 6.26 -26.43
N ASN A 244 -7.83 6.61 -25.15
CA ASN A 244 -7.57 7.96 -24.71
C ASN A 244 -6.03 8.14 -24.67
N CYS A 245 -5.47 9.06 -25.44
CA CYS A 245 -4.02 9.23 -25.52
C CYS A 245 -3.49 9.99 -24.32
N ILE A 246 -3.50 9.33 -23.20
CA ILE A 246 -2.94 9.75 -21.90
C ILE A 246 -2.13 8.60 -21.28
N ASP A 247 -1.61 8.81 -20.09
CA ASP A 247 -0.86 7.84 -19.30
C ASP A 247 0.34 7.24 -20.06
N PRO A 248 1.27 8.06 -20.56
CA PRO A 248 2.44 7.57 -21.25
C PRO A 248 3.38 6.79 -20.33
N CYS A 249 4.02 5.75 -20.86
CA CYS A 249 5.18 5.10 -20.29
C CYS A 249 6.23 4.94 -21.41
N ALA A 250 7.32 5.66 -21.32
CA ALA A 250 8.42 5.62 -22.27
C ALA A 250 9.60 4.83 -21.71
N PHE A 251 10.11 3.87 -22.47
CA PHE A 251 11.23 3.04 -22.03
C PHE A 251 12.14 2.62 -23.18
N PHE A 252 13.40 2.36 -22.85
CA PHE A 252 14.35 1.74 -23.76
C PHE A 252 14.32 0.22 -23.61
N ASP A 253 14.35 -0.49 -24.74
CA ASP A 253 14.57 -1.92 -24.73
C ASP A 253 16.07 -2.26 -24.64
N GLU A 254 16.39 -3.58 -24.61
CA GLU A 254 17.77 -4.05 -24.52
C GLU A 254 18.62 -3.71 -25.74
N ASP A 255 17.99 -3.48 -26.90
CA ASP A 255 18.66 -3.05 -28.14
C ASP A 255 18.85 -1.53 -28.19
N GLY A 256 18.43 -0.82 -27.15
CA GLY A 256 18.47 0.65 -27.06
C GLY A 256 17.48 1.34 -28.00
N GLU A 257 16.38 0.66 -28.35
CA GLU A 257 15.26 1.25 -29.09
C GLU A 257 14.25 1.84 -28.09
N LEU A 258 13.65 2.96 -28.45
CA LEU A 258 12.74 3.71 -27.60
C LEU A 258 11.29 3.38 -27.94
N TRP A 259 10.50 3.08 -26.92
CA TRP A 259 9.10 2.68 -27.02
C TRP A 259 8.21 3.57 -26.15
N LEU A 260 6.93 3.70 -26.51
CA LEU A 260 5.89 4.38 -25.76
C LEU A 260 4.66 3.48 -25.63
N ALA A 261 4.35 3.03 -24.43
CA ALA A 261 3.04 2.52 -24.09
C ALA A 261 2.15 3.68 -23.61
N TYR A 262 0.88 3.69 -24.00
CA TYR A 262 -0.04 4.76 -23.65
C TYR A 262 -1.49 4.30 -23.79
N GLY A 263 -2.41 5.02 -23.15
CA GLY A 263 -3.83 4.74 -23.21
C GLY A 263 -4.42 4.58 -21.82
N SER A 264 -5.72 4.74 -21.75
CA SER A 264 -6.45 4.70 -20.48
C SER A 264 -7.86 4.18 -20.70
N TRP A 265 -8.34 3.38 -19.73
CA TRP A 265 -9.68 2.81 -19.68
C TRP A 265 -10.03 1.87 -20.86
N SER A 266 -11.31 1.90 -21.25
CA SER A 266 -11.95 0.86 -22.10
C SER A 266 -11.38 0.75 -23.52
N GLY A 267 -10.72 1.79 -24.03
CA GLY A 267 -10.11 1.77 -25.37
C GLY A 267 -8.86 0.90 -25.44
N GLY A 268 -8.26 0.61 -24.31
CA GLY A 268 -7.06 -0.22 -24.19
C GLY A 268 -5.77 0.57 -24.25
N ILE A 269 -4.68 -0.17 -24.08
CA ILE A 269 -3.31 0.32 -24.07
C ILE A 269 -2.64 -0.04 -25.38
N PHE A 270 -2.11 0.95 -26.04
CA PHE A 270 -1.40 0.80 -27.30
C PHE A 270 0.10 1.09 -27.13
N MET A 271 0.88 0.65 -28.10
CA MET A 271 2.32 0.85 -28.11
C MET A 271 2.78 1.36 -29.46
N LEU A 272 3.64 2.38 -29.43
CA LEU A 272 4.34 2.96 -30.53
C LEU A 272 5.85 2.85 -30.34
N LYS A 273 6.59 2.76 -31.45
CA LYS A 273 8.02 2.98 -31.46
C LYS A 273 8.29 4.48 -31.57
N LEU A 274 9.26 4.96 -30.80
CA LEU A 274 9.75 6.33 -30.86
C LEU A 274 11.12 6.38 -31.53
N ASP A 275 11.45 7.50 -32.17
CA ASP A 275 12.79 7.76 -32.63
C ASP A 275 13.67 8.15 -31.44
N LYS A 276 14.63 7.30 -31.10
CA LYS A 276 15.53 7.49 -29.96
C LYS A 276 16.41 8.76 -30.09
N ASN A 277 16.56 9.32 -31.29
CA ASN A 277 17.36 10.54 -31.50
C ASN A 277 16.57 11.83 -31.29
N THR A 278 15.24 11.76 -31.31
CA THR A 278 14.36 12.91 -31.17
C THR A 278 13.38 12.79 -30.02
N GLY A 279 13.14 11.57 -29.51
CA GLY A 279 12.10 11.28 -28.52
C GLY A 279 10.66 11.33 -29.06
N LEU A 280 10.49 11.71 -30.34
CA LEU A 280 9.21 11.79 -31.02
C LEU A 280 8.81 10.41 -31.59
N ARG A 281 7.61 10.30 -32.11
CA ARG A 281 7.17 9.11 -32.83
C ARG A 281 8.15 8.76 -33.97
N ASP A 282 8.49 7.49 -34.11
CA ASP A 282 9.19 6.98 -35.28
C ASP A 282 8.19 6.78 -36.43
N TYR A 283 8.11 7.78 -37.31
CA TYR A 283 7.25 7.75 -38.48
C TYR A 283 7.77 6.82 -39.59
N THR A 284 8.94 6.20 -39.45
CA THR A 284 9.42 5.18 -40.38
C THR A 284 8.91 3.79 -40.00
N THR A 285 8.53 3.58 -38.76
CA THR A 285 7.89 2.36 -38.29
C THR A 285 6.39 2.37 -38.65
N THR A 286 5.96 1.42 -39.47
CA THR A 286 4.57 1.28 -39.92
C THR A 286 3.88 0.12 -39.26
N TYR A 287 2.62 0.29 -38.93
CA TYR A 287 1.79 -0.75 -38.30
C TYR A 287 0.69 -1.20 -39.27
N ALA A 288 0.47 -2.51 -39.34
CA ALA A 288 -0.62 -3.08 -40.14
C ALA A 288 -1.96 -2.81 -39.44
N SER A 289 -3.03 -2.62 -40.21
CA SER A 289 -4.39 -2.66 -39.69
C SER A 289 -4.83 -4.11 -39.52
N THR A 290 -4.88 -4.58 -38.27
CA THR A 290 -5.35 -5.95 -37.93
C THR A 290 -6.52 -5.88 -36.98
N THR A 291 -7.52 -6.73 -37.20
CA THR A 291 -8.82 -6.65 -36.51
C THR A 291 -9.17 -7.97 -35.80
N TYR A 292 -10.10 -7.86 -34.86
CA TYR A 292 -10.78 -8.99 -34.25
C TYR A 292 -12.29 -8.76 -34.18
N ALA A 293 -13.05 -9.85 -34.17
CA ALA A 293 -14.48 -9.80 -33.90
C ALA A 293 -14.71 -9.71 -32.38
N GLY A 294 -15.29 -8.60 -31.93
CA GLY A 294 -15.51 -8.32 -30.50
C GLY A 294 -16.98 -8.39 -30.09
N LYS A 295 -17.23 -8.44 -28.78
CA LYS A 295 -18.54 -8.35 -28.15
C LYS A 295 -18.54 -7.22 -27.13
N ALA A 296 -19.46 -6.28 -27.32
CA ALA A 296 -19.70 -5.17 -26.39
C ALA A 296 -20.44 -5.65 -25.11
N PRO A 297 -20.53 -4.83 -24.05
CA PRO A 297 -21.25 -5.16 -22.82
C PRO A 297 -22.71 -5.58 -23.02
N ASN A 298 -23.40 -5.02 -24.02
CA ASN A 298 -24.78 -5.35 -24.39
C ASN A 298 -24.91 -6.56 -25.33
N GLY A 299 -23.78 -7.28 -25.59
CA GLY A 299 -23.72 -8.43 -26.49
C GLY A 299 -23.62 -8.10 -27.98
N ALA A 300 -23.71 -6.82 -28.38
CA ALA A 300 -23.56 -6.43 -29.78
C ALA A 300 -22.18 -6.77 -30.33
N SER A 301 -22.14 -7.23 -31.58
CA SER A 301 -20.86 -7.50 -32.27
C SER A 301 -20.27 -6.19 -32.79
N PHE A 302 -18.93 -6.09 -32.68
CA PHE A 302 -18.19 -4.99 -33.28
C PHE A 302 -16.86 -5.48 -33.82
N THR A 303 -16.22 -4.65 -34.65
CA THR A 303 -14.85 -4.89 -35.10
C THR A 303 -13.89 -4.09 -34.22
N GLY A 304 -13.06 -4.78 -33.44
CA GLY A 304 -11.95 -4.21 -32.68
C GLY A 304 -10.64 -4.30 -33.45
N TYR A 305 -9.61 -3.61 -32.97
CA TYR A 305 -8.30 -3.55 -33.62
C TYR A 305 -7.21 -4.05 -32.66
N THR A 306 -6.39 -4.99 -33.14
CA THR A 306 -5.17 -5.44 -32.43
C THR A 306 -3.95 -4.63 -32.88
N SER A 307 -4.04 -3.96 -34.02
CA SER A 307 -3.04 -3.01 -34.52
C SER A 307 -3.69 -2.02 -35.48
N ASP A 308 -3.26 -0.79 -35.45
CA ASP A 308 -3.72 0.29 -36.32
C ASP A 308 -2.53 1.13 -36.78
N PRO A 309 -2.48 1.58 -38.04
CA PRO A 309 -1.40 2.38 -38.56
C PRO A 309 -1.12 3.65 -37.77
N TYR A 310 -2.15 4.27 -37.17
CA TYR A 310 -1.99 5.47 -36.36
C TYR A 310 -1.70 5.15 -34.89
N PHE A 311 -2.49 4.27 -34.25
CA PHE A 311 -2.34 4.00 -32.82
C PHE A 311 -1.27 2.97 -32.48
N GLY A 312 -0.75 2.22 -33.46
CA GLY A 312 0.23 1.17 -33.21
C GLY A 312 -0.41 -0.15 -32.77
N LYS A 313 0.23 -0.86 -31.84
CA LYS A 313 -0.13 -2.21 -31.41
C LYS A 313 -0.89 -2.19 -30.07
N LEU A 314 -2.05 -2.83 -30.01
CA LEU A 314 -2.77 -3.05 -28.75
C LEU A 314 -2.01 -4.08 -27.91
N ILE A 315 -1.61 -3.72 -26.70
CA ILE A 315 -0.82 -4.57 -25.80
C ILE A 315 -1.59 -5.02 -24.56
N ALA A 316 -2.59 -4.26 -24.12
CA ALA A 316 -3.44 -4.61 -22.99
C ALA A 316 -4.83 -3.98 -23.09
N GLY A 317 -5.78 -4.48 -22.30
CA GLY A 317 -7.14 -3.95 -22.26
C GLY A 317 -7.87 -4.12 -23.59
N GLY A 318 -8.66 -3.11 -23.95
CA GLY A 318 -9.53 -3.11 -25.11
C GLY A 318 -10.87 -3.76 -24.87
N CYS A 319 -11.73 -3.72 -25.83
CA CYS A 319 -13.06 -4.33 -25.77
C CYS A 319 -13.91 -3.88 -24.57
N TYR A 320 -13.90 -2.59 -24.26
CA TYR A 320 -14.62 -1.99 -23.11
C TYR A 320 -14.12 -2.45 -21.73
N VAL A 321 -12.96 -3.09 -21.64
CA VAL A 321 -12.38 -3.48 -20.36
C VAL A 321 -11.61 -2.30 -19.78
N SER A 322 -11.89 -1.93 -18.54
CA SER A 322 -11.19 -0.84 -17.87
C SER A 322 -9.72 -1.19 -17.57
N GLY A 323 -8.90 -0.17 -17.45
CA GLY A 323 -7.49 -0.25 -17.10
C GLY A 323 -6.77 1.02 -17.52
N GLU A 324 -5.82 1.46 -16.70
CA GLU A 324 -5.06 2.69 -16.93
C GLU A 324 -3.65 2.59 -16.35
N GLY A 325 -2.86 3.65 -16.50
CA GLY A 325 -1.54 3.75 -15.91
C GLY A 325 -0.61 2.62 -16.31
N PRO A 326 -0.45 2.30 -17.62
CA PRO A 326 0.47 1.26 -18.04
C PRO A 326 1.90 1.65 -17.65
N TYR A 327 2.63 0.75 -17.03
CA TYR A 327 4.05 0.95 -16.79
C TYR A 327 4.82 -0.30 -17.20
N ILE A 328 5.87 -0.12 -17.98
CA ILE A 328 6.71 -1.23 -18.48
C ILE A 328 8.13 -1.06 -17.98
N GLN A 329 8.62 -2.08 -17.28
CA GLN A 329 10.00 -2.14 -16.81
C GLN A 329 10.62 -3.48 -17.24
N HIS A 330 11.82 -3.42 -17.79
CA HIS A 330 12.63 -4.61 -18.05
C HIS A 330 13.36 -5.02 -16.76
N ILE A 331 13.15 -6.26 -16.31
CA ILE A 331 13.76 -6.82 -15.10
C ILE A 331 14.14 -8.27 -15.40
N GLY A 332 15.42 -8.60 -15.29
CA GLY A 332 15.91 -9.91 -15.68
C GLY A 332 15.60 -10.23 -17.14
N ASP A 333 14.91 -11.32 -17.40
CA ASP A 333 14.65 -11.81 -18.79
C ASP A 333 13.32 -11.29 -19.37
N TYR A 334 12.60 -10.39 -18.67
CA TYR A 334 11.23 -10.00 -19.06
C TYR A 334 10.96 -8.52 -18.96
N TYR A 335 10.08 -8.07 -19.84
CA TYR A 335 9.37 -6.79 -19.74
C TYR A 335 8.10 -7.04 -18.93
N TYR A 336 7.94 -6.33 -17.81
CA TYR A 336 6.77 -6.41 -16.94
C TYR A 336 5.87 -5.23 -17.21
N LEU A 337 4.66 -5.51 -17.69
CA LEU A 337 3.59 -4.53 -17.85
C LEU A 337 2.73 -4.53 -16.59
N ILE A 338 2.69 -3.43 -15.89
CA ILE A 338 1.85 -3.22 -14.72
C ILE A 338 0.72 -2.29 -15.12
N MET A 339 -0.50 -2.68 -14.81
CA MET A 339 -1.74 -1.97 -15.13
C MET A 339 -2.52 -1.70 -13.86
N SER A 340 -3.20 -0.55 -13.78
CA SER A 340 -4.16 -0.24 -12.73
C SER A 340 -5.59 -0.44 -13.22
N TYR A 341 -6.40 -1.12 -12.41
CA TYR A 341 -7.81 -1.44 -12.68
C TYR A 341 -8.68 -0.93 -11.54
N GLY A 342 -9.97 -0.68 -11.82
CA GLY A 342 -10.89 -0.15 -10.84
C GLY A 342 -10.91 1.38 -10.80
N GLY A 343 -11.74 1.94 -9.93
CA GLY A 343 -11.80 3.39 -9.72
C GLY A 343 -10.79 3.84 -8.65
N PHE A 344 -10.15 4.96 -8.85
CA PHE A 344 -9.10 5.48 -7.96
C PHE A 344 -9.61 6.08 -6.64
N ALA A 345 -10.93 6.21 -6.45
CA ALA A 345 -11.49 6.62 -5.16
C ALA A 345 -11.25 5.55 -4.07
N PRO A 346 -11.26 5.91 -2.77
CA PRO A 346 -11.03 4.94 -1.70
C PRO A 346 -11.91 3.69 -1.77
N ASP A 347 -13.16 3.83 -2.19
CA ASP A 347 -14.12 2.75 -2.38
C ASP A 347 -14.16 2.20 -3.81
N GLY A 348 -13.28 2.67 -4.69
CA GLY A 348 -13.29 2.34 -6.12
C GLY A 348 -12.68 0.98 -6.46
N GLY A 349 -11.99 0.35 -5.52
CA GLY A 349 -11.33 -0.94 -5.73
C GLY A 349 -10.12 -0.86 -6.67
N TYR A 350 -9.40 0.25 -6.66
CA TYR A 350 -8.20 0.45 -7.48
C TYR A 350 -7.13 -0.55 -7.10
N GLU A 351 -6.55 -1.24 -8.08
CA GLU A 351 -5.56 -2.30 -7.86
C GLU A 351 -4.60 -2.45 -9.04
N MET A 352 -3.37 -2.89 -8.75
CA MET A 352 -2.35 -3.14 -9.76
C MET A 352 -2.27 -4.63 -10.13
N ARG A 353 -2.16 -4.91 -11.44
CA ARG A 353 -1.94 -6.26 -11.97
C ARG A 353 -0.82 -6.29 -12.99
N VAL A 354 -0.05 -7.36 -12.97
CA VAL A 354 1.17 -7.53 -13.74
C VAL A 354 0.99 -8.62 -14.79
N PHE A 355 1.49 -8.34 -15.97
CA PHE A 355 1.72 -9.28 -17.06
C PHE A 355 3.18 -9.16 -17.50
N ARG A 356 3.71 -10.16 -18.18
CA ARG A 356 5.08 -10.07 -18.68
C ARG A 356 5.23 -10.60 -20.11
N SER A 357 6.27 -10.17 -20.78
CA SER A 357 6.67 -10.62 -22.12
C SER A 357 8.19 -10.68 -22.23
N ALA A 358 8.70 -11.56 -23.08
CA ALA A 358 10.12 -11.58 -23.47
C ALA A 358 10.45 -10.54 -24.55
N LYS A 359 9.46 -9.77 -25.00
CA LYS A 359 9.63 -8.73 -26.04
C LYS A 359 8.98 -7.42 -25.56
N PRO A 360 9.54 -6.25 -25.90
CA PRO A 360 9.02 -4.96 -25.48
C PRO A 360 7.57 -4.73 -25.94
N ASP A 361 7.21 -5.21 -27.13
CA ASP A 361 5.89 -5.01 -27.74
C ASP A 361 4.92 -6.20 -27.47
N GLY A 362 5.24 -7.10 -26.54
CA GLY A 362 4.39 -8.24 -26.14
C GLY A 362 4.52 -9.47 -27.05
N PRO A 363 3.61 -10.46 -26.95
CA PRO A 363 2.38 -10.42 -26.16
C PRO A 363 2.62 -10.53 -24.65
N TYR A 364 1.96 -9.69 -23.88
CA TYR A 364 2.03 -9.73 -22.42
C TYR A 364 1.07 -10.77 -21.85
N LYS A 365 1.54 -11.60 -20.93
CA LYS A 365 0.79 -12.73 -20.34
C LYS A 365 0.99 -12.79 -18.83
N ASP A 366 -0.01 -13.32 -18.13
CA ASP A 366 0.09 -13.70 -16.73
C ASP A 366 0.69 -15.13 -16.56
N ALA A 367 0.83 -15.57 -15.31
CA ALA A 367 1.38 -16.90 -15.00
C ALA A 367 0.51 -18.08 -15.45
N SER A 368 -0.75 -17.83 -15.75
CA SER A 368 -1.68 -18.83 -16.32
C SER A 368 -1.67 -18.82 -17.85
N GLY A 369 -0.93 -17.91 -18.48
CA GLY A 369 -0.82 -17.75 -19.93
C GLY A 369 -1.92 -16.89 -20.54
N ASN A 370 -2.75 -16.22 -19.74
CA ASN A 370 -3.78 -15.32 -20.23
C ASN A 370 -3.16 -14.04 -20.79
N LEU A 371 -3.63 -13.62 -21.98
CA LEU A 371 -3.21 -12.36 -22.58
C LEU A 371 -3.75 -11.16 -21.79
N ALA A 372 -2.97 -10.09 -21.71
CA ALA A 372 -3.40 -8.81 -21.14
C ALA A 372 -4.50 -8.14 -21.98
N THR A 373 -4.65 -8.51 -23.26
CA THR A 373 -5.69 -8.00 -24.17
C THR A 373 -6.98 -8.78 -24.06
N TYR A 374 -8.10 -8.12 -24.45
CA TYR A 374 -9.43 -8.70 -24.46
C TYR A 374 -10.06 -8.63 -25.84
N THR A 375 -10.80 -9.66 -26.22
CA THR A 375 -11.58 -9.73 -27.47
C THR A 375 -13.10 -9.77 -27.21
N ALA A 376 -13.50 -9.87 -25.95
CA ALA A 376 -14.88 -9.78 -25.51
C ALA A 376 -14.92 -9.02 -24.18
N TYR A 377 -15.99 -8.27 -23.96
CA TYR A 377 -16.17 -7.60 -22.67
C TYR A 377 -16.19 -8.61 -21.54
N GLN A 378 -15.38 -8.32 -20.55
CA GLN A 378 -15.37 -9.04 -19.29
C GLN A 378 -15.09 -8.04 -18.18
N LEU A 379 -15.91 -8.10 -17.13
CA LEU A 379 -15.57 -7.37 -15.91
C LEU A 379 -14.33 -8.04 -15.31
N ASN A 380 -13.22 -7.32 -15.25
CA ASN A 380 -11.91 -7.87 -14.86
C ASN A 380 -11.47 -7.50 -13.44
N TYR A 381 -12.29 -6.76 -12.71
CA TYR A 381 -12.07 -6.37 -11.33
C TYR A 381 -13.40 -6.41 -10.54
N GLY A 382 -13.31 -6.32 -9.21
CA GLY A 382 -14.46 -6.40 -8.32
C GLY A 382 -14.91 -7.82 -8.00
N ALA A 383 -15.79 -7.98 -7.03
CA ALA A 383 -16.28 -9.27 -6.55
C ALA A 383 -17.00 -10.09 -7.62
N LYS A 384 -17.57 -9.41 -8.61
CA LYS A 384 -18.29 -10.04 -9.75
C LYS A 384 -17.42 -10.24 -10.99
N ALA A 385 -16.10 -10.06 -10.88
CA ALA A 385 -15.20 -10.25 -12.01
C ALA A 385 -15.36 -11.63 -12.64
N ALA A 386 -15.50 -11.64 -13.98
CA ALA A 386 -15.63 -12.87 -14.76
C ALA A 386 -14.28 -13.49 -15.13
N THR A 387 -13.18 -12.77 -14.91
CA THR A 387 -11.83 -13.19 -15.28
C THR A 387 -10.86 -13.05 -14.11
N ASP A 388 -9.87 -13.94 -14.08
CA ASP A 388 -8.75 -13.96 -13.12
C ASP A 388 -7.43 -13.71 -13.86
N LYS A 389 -7.36 -12.66 -14.67
CA LYS A 389 -6.16 -12.29 -15.44
C LYS A 389 -5.23 -11.35 -14.66
N GLY A 390 -3.93 -11.55 -14.86
CA GLY A 390 -2.87 -10.75 -14.27
C GLY A 390 -2.47 -11.18 -12.86
N MET A 391 -1.23 -10.90 -12.50
CA MET A 391 -0.70 -11.16 -11.16
C MET A 391 -0.92 -9.90 -10.31
N LYS A 392 -1.67 -10.00 -9.22
CA LYS A 392 -1.90 -8.87 -8.32
C LYS A 392 -0.62 -8.56 -7.52
N LEU A 393 -0.30 -7.28 -7.33
CA LEU A 393 0.87 -6.86 -6.52
C LEU A 393 0.50 -6.61 -5.07
N ILE A 394 -0.57 -5.85 -4.85
CA ILE A 394 -0.99 -5.37 -3.53
C ILE A 394 -2.50 -5.13 -3.56
N GLY A 395 -3.14 -5.10 -2.42
CA GLY A 395 -4.55 -4.73 -2.26
C GLY A 395 -4.77 -3.92 -1.00
N ALA A 396 -6.01 -3.48 -0.79
CA ALA A 396 -6.40 -2.81 0.44
C ALA A 396 -6.05 -3.67 1.65
N MET A 397 -5.49 -3.05 2.68
CA MET A 397 -5.06 -3.73 3.89
C MET A 397 -5.23 -2.83 5.11
N ASN A 398 -5.43 -3.43 6.27
CA ASN A 398 -5.50 -2.72 7.54
C ASN A 398 -4.11 -2.52 8.16
N ASN A 399 -3.11 -2.23 7.35
CA ASN A 399 -1.73 -1.97 7.76
C ASN A 399 -1.21 -2.92 8.86
N TRP A 400 -1.59 -4.19 8.79
CA TRP A 400 -1.24 -5.19 9.81
C TRP A 400 -1.73 -4.89 11.24
N GLY A 401 -2.66 -3.95 11.40
CA GLY A 401 -2.99 -3.38 12.72
C GLY A 401 -1.95 -2.40 13.28
N LEU A 402 -0.90 -2.10 12.50
CA LEU A 402 0.24 -1.27 12.93
C LEU A 402 0.03 0.22 12.72
N MET A 403 -0.95 0.61 11.91
CA MET A 403 -1.33 2.00 11.66
C MET A 403 -2.81 2.21 11.95
N ALA A 404 -3.17 3.41 12.38
CA ALA A 404 -4.55 3.73 12.75
C ALA A 404 -5.53 3.77 11.57
N ILE A 405 -5.03 3.82 10.33
CA ILE A 405 -5.84 4.01 9.12
C ILE A 405 -5.39 3.01 8.07
N GLY A 406 -6.32 2.22 7.55
CA GLY A 406 -6.06 1.25 6.49
C GLY A 406 -5.73 1.91 5.15
N GLU A 407 -4.95 1.24 4.34
CA GLU A 407 -4.59 1.64 2.98
C GLU A 407 -5.52 0.99 1.96
N CYS A 408 -5.84 1.75 0.92
CA CYS A 408 -6.69 1.30 -0.17
C CYS A 408 -6.36 2.04 -1.47
N ALA A 409 -6.96 1.60 -2.55
CA ALA A 409 -6.84 2.23 -3.88
C ALA A 409 -5.38 2.51 -4.27
N GLN A 410 -4.50 1.51 -4.12
CA GLN A 410 -3.12 1.57 -4.56
C GLN A 410 -3.05 1.37 -6.07
N GLY A 411 -2.45 2.33 -6.77
CA GLY A 411 -2.34 2.21 -8.22
C GLY A 411 -1.62 3.37 -8.88
N HIS A 412 -1.77 3.44 -10.19
CA HIS A 412 -1.10 4.35 -11.11
C HIS A 412 0.39 4.47 -10.76
N ASN A 413 1.06 3.37 -10.98
CA ASN A 413 2.41 3.12 -10.49
C ASN A 413 3.48 3.43 -11.52
N SER A 414 4.69 3.53 -11.01
CA SER A 414 5.92 3.42 -11.78
C SER A 414 6.91 2.49 -11.10
N VAL A 415 7.90 2.02 -11.85
CA VAL A 415 8.96 1.14 -11.35
C VAL A 415 10.31 1.65 -11.82
N CYS A 416 11.29 1.66 -10.94
CA CYS A 416 12.66 1.94 -11.30
C CYS A 416 13.63 0.99 -10.63
N GLN A 417 14.83 0.87 -11.20
CA GLN A 417 15.97 0.20 -10.57
C GLN A 417 17.04 1.24 -10.25
N ASP A 418 17.69 1.06 -9.10
CA ASP A 418 18.88 1.86 -8.78
C ASP A 418 20.18 1.15 -9.23
N ASP A 419 21.31 1.80 -9.04
CA ASP A 419 22.62 1.28 -9.38
C ASP A 419 23.10 0.12 -8.50
N LYS A 420 22.38 -0.20 -7.43
CA LYS A 420 22.59 -1.38 -6.58
C LYS A 420 21.80 -2.59 -7.07
N GLY A 421 20.96 -2.45 -8.08
CA GLY A 421 20.10 -3.52 -8.59
C GLY A 421 18.84 -3.76 -7.75
N ARG A 422 18.42 -2.80 -6.91
CA ARG A 422 17.15 -2.86 -6.19
C ARG A 422 16.03 -2.33 -7.09
N THR A 423 14.91 -3.02 -7.10
CA THR A 423 13.73 -2.64 -7.88
C THR A 423 12.68 -2.04 -6.96
N PHE A 424 12.18 -0.85 -7.29
CA PHE A 424 11.22 -0.11 -6.50
C PHE A 424 9.91 0.08 -7.25
N LEU A 425 8.81 -0.23 -6.60
CA LEU A 425 7.45 0.13 -6.99
C LEU A 425 7.09 1.44 -6.27
N VAL A 426 6.75 2.46 -7.03
CA VAL A 426 6.20 3.72 -6.50
C VAL A 426 4.77 3.84 -7.00
N CYS A 427 3.82 3.99 -6.09
CA CYS A 427 2.41 4.16 -6.44
C CYS A 427 1.77 5.23 -5.55
N HIS A 428 0.64 5.79 -5.97
CA HIS A 428 -0.18 6.51 -5.03
C HIS A 428 -1.09 5.54 -4.26
N THR A 429 -1.38 5.87 -3.03
CA THR A 429 -2.34 5.16 -2.18
C THR A 429 -3.30 6.15 -1.55
N LYS A 430 -4.50 5.71 -1.27
CA LYS A 430 -5.50 6.41 -0.48
C LYS A 430 -5.68 5.71 0.86
N PHE A 431 -6.43 6.34 1.74
CA PHE A 431 -6.62 5.85 3.10
C PHE A 431 -8.09 5.76 3.45
N ASN A 432 -8.42 4.86 4.36
CA ASN A 432 -9.77 4.73 4.90
C ASN A 432 -10.10 5.80 5.94
N ASP A 433 -9.93 7.06 5.58
CA ASP A 433 -10.17 8.23 6.44
C ASP A 433 -11.36 9.07 6.01
N GLY A 434 -12.12 8.61 5.00
CA GLY A 434 -13.27 9.30 4.44
C GLY A 434 -12.91 10.45 3.52
N THR A 435 -11.62 10.63 3.18
CA THR A 435 -11.15 11.67 2.23
C THR A 435 -10.70 11.05 0.91
N ILE A 436 -10.49 11.90 -0.10
CA ILE A 436 -9.84 11.51 -1.36
C ILE A 436 -8.33 11.81 -1.35
N GLY A 437 -7.80 12.20 -0.20
CA GLY A 437 -6.37 12.45 -0.01
C GLY A 437 -5.54 11.24 -0.44
N HIS A 438 -4.39 11.50 -1.03
CA HIS A 438 -3.49 10.45 -1.50
C HIS A 438 -2.05 10.74 -1.09
N GLN A 439 -1.26 9.70 -1.06
CA GLN A 439 0.17 9.78 -0.75
C GLN A 439 0.93 8.78 -1.60
N ILE A 440 2.21 9.04 -1.84
CA ILE A 440 3.07 8.03 -2.45
C ILE A 440 3.45 6.97 -1.42
N ARG A 441 3.49 5.73 -1.90
CA ARG A 441 4.07 4.58 -1.18
C ARG A 441 5.17 3.98 -2.05
N VAL A 442 6.22 3.54 -1.39
CA VAL A 442 7.36 2.93 -2.07
C VAL A 442 7.60 1.54 -1.48
N TYR A 443 7.54 0.54 -2.32
CA TYR A 443 7.80 -0.84 -1.95
C TYR A 443 8.95 -1.39 -2.78
N GLN A 444 9.79 -2.21 -2.17
CA GLN A 444 10.74 -2.99 -2.97
C GLN A 444 10.01 -4.16 -3.63
N LEU A 445 10.37 -4.45 -4.88
CA LEU A 445 9.90 -5.62 -5.62
C LEU A 445 11.01 -6.67 -5.66
N TYR A 446 10.61 -7.92 -5.53
CA TYR A 446 11.49 -9.08 -5.62
C TYR A 446 10.99 -10.06 -6.68
N LEU A 447 11.90 -10.73 -7.36
CA LEU A 447 11.56 -11.83 -8.26
C LEU A 447 11.51 -13.14 -7.48
N ASN A 448 10.41 -13.87 -7.61
CA ASN A 448 10.39 -15.26 -7.17
C ASN A 448 11.13 -16.17 -8.16
N LYS A 449 11.35 -17.44 -7.80
CA LYS A 449 12.03 -18.43 -8.67
C LYS A 449 11.45 -18.55 -10.08
N GLN A 450 10.15 -18.30 -10.25
CA GLN A 450 9.45 -18.36 -11.53
C GLN A 450 9.54 -17.03 -12.30
N GLY A 451 10.27 -16.05 -11.77
CA GLY A 451 10.41 -14.71 -12.34
C GLY A 451 9.13 -13.89 -12.25
N TRP A 452 8.28 -14.06 -11.24
CA TRP A 452 7.14 -13.18 -10.96
C TRP A 452 7.47 -12.20 -9.86
N LEU A 453 6.98 -10.98 -10.02
CA LEU A 453 7.17 -9.91 -9.04
C LEU A 453 6.37 -10.19 -7.77
N CYS A 454 7.03 -10.04 -6.64
CA CYS A 454 6.48 -10.08 -5.30
C CYS A 454 6.76 -8.75 -4.62
N THR A 455 5.74 -8.06 -4.13
CA THR A 455 5.88 -6.78 -3.44
C THR A 455 6.27 -7.03 -1.99
N ALA A 456 7.25 -6.29 -1.49
CA ALA A 456 7.65 -6.33 -0.09
C ALA A 456 6.45 -6.03 0.84
N PRO A 457 6.32 -6.72 1.99
CA PRO A 457 5.21 -6.53 2.92
C PRO A 457 5.12 -5.14 3.55
N PHE A 458 6.26 -4.47 3.73
CA PHE A 458 6.34 -3.13 4.32
C PHE A 458 6.92 -2.13 3.32
N GLN A 459 6.59 -0.86 3.52
CA GLN A 459 7.20 0.21 2.78
C GLN A 459 8.72 0.19 2.98
N PHE A 460 9.47 0.44 1.90
CA PHE A 460 10.92 0.47 1.89
C PHE A 460 11.49 1.37 2.99
N ASP A 461 12.44 0.85 3.74
CA ASP A 461 13.14 1.53 4.84
C ASP A 461 14.65 1.24 4.85
N SER A 462 15.28 1.41 3.70
CA SER A 462 16.73 1.23 3.50
C SER A 462 17.22 -0.22 3.49
N GLU A 463 16.36 -1.17 3.09
CA GLU A 463 16.77 -2.55 2.89
C GLU A 463 17.82 -2.65 1.77
N GLU A 464 18.85 -3.50 1.98
CA GLU A 464 19.97 -3.66 1.04
C GLU A 464 19.88 -4.96 0.22
N ILE A 465 18.87 -5.80 0.44
CA ILE A 465 18.71 -7.10 -0.25
C ILE A 465 18.29 -6.86 -1.70
N THR A 466 18.94 -7.58 -2.64
CA THR A 466 18.66 -7.57 -4.07
C THR A 466 18.22 -8.95 -4.56
N ASP A 467 17.66 -9.03 -5.76
CA ASP A 467 17.30 -10.31 -6.40
C ASP A 467 18.53 -11.20 -6.60
N GLU A 468 19.70 -10.64 -6.89
CA GLU A 468 20.96 -11.38 -7.00
C GLU A 468 21.34 -12.04 -5.68
N VAL A 469 21.24 -11.33 -4.57
CA VAL A 469 21.50 -11.87 -3.23
C VAL A 469 20.52 -12.99 -2.91
N LEU A 470 19.24 -12.81 -3.16
CA LEU A 470 18.20 -13.81 -2.92
C LEU A 470 18.40 -15.10 -3.78
N ALA A 471 18.89 -14.92 -5.00
CA ALA A 471 19.16 -16.02 -5.92
C ALA A 471 20.45 -16.80 -5.62
N THR A 472 21.32 -16.29 -4.76
CA THR A 472 22.65 -16.85 -4.50
C THR A 472 22.93 -17.13 -3.03
N THR A 473 22.08 -16.68 -2.11
CA THR A 473 22.26 -16.86 -0.66
C THR A 473 20.98 -17.30 0.04
N GLN A 474 21.16 -17.96 1.20
CA GLN A 474 20.10 -18.32 2.13
C GLN A 474 20.55 -17.93 3.55
N PRO A 475 20.40 -16.65 3.95
CA PRO A 475 20.90 -16.16 5.23
C PRO A 475 20.22 -16.80 6.44
N TRP A 476 18.96 -17.25 6.27
CA TRP A 476 18.13 -17.76 7.36
C TRP A 476 17.84 -19.26 7.18
N GLY A 477 18.21 -20.05 8.19
CA GLY A 477 17.90 -21.47 8.24
C GLY A 477 16.47 -21.75 8.70
N PRO A 478 16.01 -23.00 8.67
CA PRO A 478 14.67 -23.37 9.13
C PRO A 478 14.36 -22.95 10.58
N THR A 479 15.34 -22.96 11.46
CA THR A 479 15.19 -22.52 12.87
C THR A 479 15.04 -21.01 13.00
N ASP A 480 15.59 -20.22 12.07
CA ASP A 480 15.38 -18.78 12.05
C ASP A 480 13.98 -18.43 11.57
N ILE A 481 13.46 -19.23 10.62
CA ILE A 481 12.10 -19.09 10.10
C ILE A 481 11.05 -19.54 11.13
N GLU A 482 11.36 -20.54 11.96
CA GLU A 482 10.41 -21.05 12.95
C GLU A 482 9.85 -19.94 13.85
N GLY A 483 8.53 -19.92 14.03
CA GLY A 483 7.83 -18.98 14.89
C GLY A 483 6.43 -18.62 14.40
N ASP A 484 5.80 -17.69 15.12
CA ASP A 484 4.48 -17.17 14.79
C ASP A 484 4.59 -16.02 13.79
N TYR A 485 3.65 -15.98 12.86
CA TYR A 485 3.59 -14.98 11.81
C TYR A 485 2.18 -14.39 11.70
N HIS A 486 2.10 -13.09 11.51
CA HIS A 486 0.93 -12.49 10.88
C HIS A 486 1.00 -12.68 9.38
N VAL A 487 -0.12 -13.05 8.77
CA VAL A 487 -0.22 -13.35 7.33
C VAL A 487 -1.37 -12.60 6.70
N LEU A 488 -1.11 -11.93 5.59
CA LEU A 488 -2.12 -11.32 4.72
C LEU A 488 -2.21 -12.11 3.42
N VAL A 489 -3.38 -12.67 3.15
CA VAL A 489 -3.73 -13.19 1.83
C VAL A 489 -4.62 -12.15 1.17
N HIS A 490 -4.09 -11.42 0.19
CA HIS A 490 -4.84 -10.34 -0.46
C HIS A 490 -5.96 -10.90 -1.34
N PRO A 491 -7.21 -10.44 -1.20
CA PRO A 491 -8.28 -10.85 -2.09
C PRO A 491 -7.94 -10.52 -3.54
N TYR A 492 -8.07 -11.50 -4.43
CA TYR A 492 -7.81 -11.27 -5.86
C TYR A 492 -8.89 -10.42 -6.49
N LYS A 493 -10.16 -10.71 -6.18
CA LYS A 493 -11.34 -9.97 -6.66
C LYS A 493 -11.81 -9.04 -5.56
N LEU A 494 -11.82 -7.75 -5.84
CA LEU A 494 -12.34 -6.74 -4.94
C LEU A 494 -13.79 -6.41 -5.28
N ASP A 495 -14.62 -6.19 -4.27
CA ASP A 495 -15.90 -5.53 -4.43
C ASP A 495 -15.65 -4.02 -4.42
N HIS A 496 -15.56 -3.42 -5.59
CA HIS A 496 -15.28 -1.98 -5.73
C HIS A 496 -16.42 -1.09 -5.22
N ALA A 497 -17.59 -1.64 -4.94
CA ALA A 497 -18.67 -0.92 -4.25
C ALA A 497 -18.48 -0.90 -2.73
N LYS A 498 -17.47 -1.64 -2.22
CA LYS A 498 -17.12 -1.71 -0.81
C LYS A 498 -15.61 -1.72 -0.70
N MET A 499 -15.09 -0.86 0.16
CA MET A 499 -13.69 -0.95 0.53
C MET A 499 -13.46 -2.25 1.30
N GLN A 500 -12.50 -3.05 0.84
CA GLN A 500 -12.14 -4.32 1.46
C GLN A 500 -10.75 -4.21 2.03
N GLU A 501 -10.69 -4.06 3.35
CA GLU A 501 -9.44 -4.20 4.09
C GLU A 501 -9.24 -5.66 4.50
N VAL A 502 -8.00 -6.13 4.40
CA VAL A 502 -7.63 -7.49 4.81
C VAL A 502 -7.03 -7.43 6.19
N THR A 503 -7.64 -8.18 7.12
CA THR A 503 -7.11 -8.36 8.46
C THR A 503 -6.12 -9.54 8.47
N PRO A 504 -4.98 -9.44 9.16
CA PRO A 504 -4.02 -10.53 9.23
C PRO A 504 -4.59 -11.75 9.96
N SER A 505 -4.20 -12.93 9.48
CA SER A 505 -4.37 -14.21 10.18
C SER A 505 -3.08 -14.58 10.90
N THR A 506 -3.15 -15.39 11.95
CA THR A 506 -1.97 -15.88 12.67
C THR A 506 -1.67 -17.32 12.31
N ILE A 507 -0.44 -17.59 11.92
CA ILE A 507 0.06 -18.96 11.67
C ILE A 507 1.36 -19.20 12.42
N HIS A 508 1.66 -20.47 12.66
CA HIS A 508 2.96 -20.92 13.15
C HIS A 508 3.68 -21.70 12.05
N LEU A 509 4.90 -21.30 11.74
CA LEU A 509 5.82 -22.03 10.88
C LEU A 509 6.78 -22.82 11.76
N SER A 510 6.81 -24.14 11.65
CA SER A 510 7.76 -24.99 12.38
C SER A 510 8.99 -25.32 11.55
N ALA A 511 10.15 -25.53 12.18
CA ALA A 511 11.41 -25.84 11.49
C ALA A 511 11.35 -27.09 10.62
N ASP A 512 10.45 -28.03 10.92
CA ASP A 512 10.21 -29.25 10.12
C ASP A 512 9.30 -28.99 8.88
N GLY A 513 8.97 -27.73 8.59
CA GLY A 513 8.22 -27.33 7.40
C GLY A 513 6.71 -27.40 7.51
N LYS A 514 6.14 -27.55 8.72
CA LYS A 514 4.68 -27.52 8.91
C LYS A 514 4.18 -26.10 9.09
N VAL A 515 2.92 -25.88 8.69
CA VAL A 515 2.14 -24.66 8.95
C VAL A 515 0.92 -25.04 9.78
N THR A 516 0.74 -24.33 10.90
CA THR A 516 -0.41 -24.51 11.81
C THR A 516 -1.00 -23.12 12.18
N GLY A 517 -2.09 -23.08 12.95
CA GLY A 517 -2.81 -21.86 13.29
C GLY A 517 -4.06 -21.69 12.45
N ASP A 518 -4.37 -20.47 12.00
CA ASP A 518 -5.55 -20.15 11.18
C ASP A 518 -5.51 -20.86 9.81
N TYR A 519 -4.32 -21.16 9.32
CA TYR A 519 -4.12 -22.02 8.16
C TYR A 519 -3.35 -23.28 8.54
N ARG A 520 -3.63 -24.36 7.82
CA ARG A 520 -2.83 -25.59 7.87
C ARG A 520 -2.16 -25.82 6.52
N GLY A 521 -0.92 -26.26 6.55
CA GLY A 521 -0.17 -26.48 5.32
C GLY A 521 1.27 -26.90 5.53
N SER A 522 2.13 -26.43 4.65
CA SER A 522 3.56 -26.70 4.69
C SER A 522 4.35 -25.56 4.06
N TRP A 523 5.60 -25.44 4.44
CA TRP A 523 6.52 -24.52 3.80
C TRP A 523 7.88 -25.20 3.58
N SER A 524 8.63 -24.71 2.62
CA SER A 524 10.01 -25.15 2.36
C SER A 524 10.74 -24.14 1.50
N TYR A 525 12.05 -24.12 1.59
CA TYR A 525 12.87 -23.55 0.52
C TYR A 525 12.74 -24.40 -0.75
N THR A 526 12.73 -23.76 -1.93
CA THR A 526 12.62 -24.45 -3.21
C THR A 526 13.96 -24.85 -3.81
N ASP A 527 15.05 -24.20 -3.35
CA ASP A 527 16.41 -24.42 -3.80
C ASP A 527 17.37 -24.31 -2.61
N GLU A 528 18.32 -25.23 -2.54
CA GLU A 528 19.37 -25.19 -1.54
C GLU A 528 20.27 -23.96 -1.73
N GLY A 529 20.54 -23.25 -0.62
CA GLY A 529 21.40 -22.08 -0.62
C GLY A 529 20.81 -20.82 -1.25
N LYS A 530 19.49 -20.79 -1.50
CA LYS A 530 18.75 -19.64 -2.04
C LYS A 530 17.57 -19.24 -1.15
N SER A 531 17.19 -17.99 -1.20
CA SER A 531 16.09 -17.44 -0.37
C SER A 531 14.70 -17.65 -0.97
N TYR A 532 14.56 -18.51 -1.98
CA TYR A 532 13.28 -18.83 -2.60
C TYR A 532 12.45 -19.77 -1.73
N ILE A 533 11.24 -19.36 -1.40
CA ILE A 533 10.32 -20.11 -0.54
C ILE A 533 9.06 -20.51 -1.32
N GLN A 534 8.51 -21.68 -0.97
CA GLN A 534 7.11 -22.01 -1.22
C GLN A 534 6.38 -22.19 0.11
N ILE A 535 5.17 -21.69 0.17
CA ILE A 535 4.28 -21.88 1.32
C ILE A 535 2.91 -22.33 0.83
N ARG A 536 2.38 -23.40 1.40
CA ARG A 536 1.04 -23.91 1.12
C ARG A 536 0.13 -23.59 2.30
N LEU A 537 -0.92 -22.82 2.04
CA LEU A 537 -1.97 -22.47 2.99
C LEU A 537 -3.29 -23.09 2.52
N GLY A 538 -3.75 -24.12 3.25
CA GLY A 538 -4.87 -24.94 2.80
C GLY A 538 -4.56 -25.65 1.48
N THR A 539 -5.29 -25.31 0.42
CA THR A 539 -5.12 -25.92 -0.92
C THR A 539 -4.29 -25.07 -1.88
N VAL A 540 -3.94 -23.82 -1.51
CA VAL A 540 -3.23 -22.90 -2.39
C VAL A 540 -1.74 -22.89 -2.05
N THR A 541 -0.89 -22.96 -3.08
CA THR A 541 0.56 -22.82 -2.96
C THR A 541 0.98 -21.45 -3.50
N TYR A 542 1.81 -20.78 -2.72
CA TYR A 542 2.40 -19.48 -3.01
C TYR A 542 3.91 -19.64 -3.15
N TYR A 543 4.51 -18.87 -4.06
CA TYR A 543 5.95 -18.89 -4.35
C TYR A 543 6.51 -17.48 -4.22
N GLY A 544 7.63 -17.35 -3.56
CA GLY A 544 8.25 -16.04 -3.34
C GLY A 544 9.61 -16.15 -2.69
N VAL A 545 9.91 -15.18 -1.85
CA VAL A 545 11.20 -15.01 -1.18
C VAL A 545 11.03 -14.75 0.32
N VAL A 546 12.09 -15.09 1.07
CA VAL A 546 12.27 -14.66 2.46
C VAL A 546 13.21 -13.46 2.47
N VAL A 547 12.81 -12.42 3.17
CA VAL A 547 13.57 -11.17 3.31
C VAL A 547 13.49 -10.66 4.73
N GLU A 548 14.43 -9.81 5.13
CA GLU A 548 14.34 -9.05 6.36
C GLU A 548 13.93 -7.62 6.02
N GLN A 549 12.92 -7.11 6.72
CA GLN A 549 12.47 -5.73 6.57
C GLN A 549 12.37 -5.01 7.90
N THR A 550 12.35 -3.70 7.85
CA THR A 550 11.99 -2.87 9.00
C THR A 550 10.48 -2.91 9.19
N LEU A 551 10.02 -3.36 10.34
CA LEU A 551 8.61 -3.30 10.73
C LEU A 551 8.15 -1.84 10.72
N GLU A 552 7.13 -1.55 9.94
CA GLU A 552 6.67 -0.18 9.70
C GLU A 552 6.29 0.52 11.01
N GLY A 553 6.76 1.76 11.19
CA GLY A 553 6.56 2.53 12.42
C GLY A 553 7.55 2.20 13.55
N SER A 554 8.50 1.29 13.31
CA SER A 554 9.50 0.90 14.31
C SER A 554 10.92 0.91 13.74
N ASN A 555 11.91 0.63 14.57
CA ASN A 555 13.29 0.35 14.17
C ASN A 555 13.58 -1.15 14.14
N ALA A 556 12.55 -1.97 14.29
CA ALA A 556 12.70 -3.41 14.41
C ALA A 556 12.91 -4.07 13.04
N LYS A 557 13.91 -4.95 12.97
CA LYS A 557 14.08 -5.84 11.82
C LYS A 557 13.31 -7.13 12.07
N VAL A 558 12.45 -7.49 11.11
CA VAL A 558 11.63 -8.70 11.17
C VAL A 558 11.80 -9.54 9.91
N LEU A 559 11.80 -10.84 10.06
CA LEU A 559 11.76 -11.75 8.92
C LEU A 559 10.38 -11.70 8.29
N CYS A 560 10.37 -11.59 6.96
CA CYS A 560 9.17 -11.56 6.16
C CYS A 560 9.25 -12.63 5.07
N PHE A 561 8.11 -13.07 4.62
CA PHE A 561 8.00 -13.67 3.30
C PHE A 561 7.02 -12.88 2.43
N THR A 562 7.36 -12.74 1.17
CA THR A 562 6.47 -12.21 0.15
C THR A 562 6.35 -13.20 -0.97
N THR A 563 5.11 -13.54 -1.33
CA THR A 563 4.82 -14.64 -2.24
C THR A 563 3.62 -14.32 -3.11
N VAL A 564 3.47 -15.05 -4.22
CA VAL A 564 2.30 -14.97 -5.09
C VAL A 564 1.91 -16.38 -5.56
N SER A 565 0.62 -16.67 -5.65
CA SER A 565 0.11 -17.92 -6.21
C SER A 565 0.17 -17.91 -7.74
N LYS A 566 0.07 -19.09 -8.37
CA LYS A 566 -0.03 -19.21 -9.83
C LYS A 566 -1.25 -18.45 -10.40
N THR A 567 -2.29 -18.29 -9.61
CA THR A 567 -3.50 -17.55 -10.00
C THR A 567 -3.42 -16.04 -9.70
N GLY A 568 -2.25 -15.55 -9.31
CA GLY A 568 -2.01 -14.13 -9.12
C GLY A 568 -2.43 -13.56 -7.77
N VAL A 569 -2.67 -14.40 -6.77
CA VAL A 569 -3.03 -13.97 -5.41
C VAL A 569 -1.75 -13.73 -4.60
N PRO A 570 -1.46 -12.52 -4.13
CA PRO A 570 -0.32 -12.27 -3.25
C PRO A 570 -0.62 -12.73 -1.83
N CYS A 571 0.42 -13.22 -1.16
CA CYS A 571 0.39 -13.61 0.23
C CYS A 571 1.68 -13.16 0.91
N TRP A 572 1.52 -12.36 1.97
CA TRP A 572 2.62 -11.81 2.75
C TRP A 572 2.58 -12.36 4.17
N GLY A 573 3.74 -12.43 4.80
CA GLY A 573 3.84 -12.72 6.22
C GLY A 573 5.03 -12.05 6.85
N TYR A 574 4.90 -11.68 8.13
CA TYR A 574 6.04 -11.25 8.93
C TYR A 574 6.06 -11.99 10.26
N LYS A 575 7.27 -12.28 10.74
CA LYS A 575 7.49 -13.01 11.98
C LYS A 575 7.24 -12.11 13.18
N LEU A 576 6.34 -12.55 14.06
CA LEU A 576 6.04 -11.87 15.31
C LEU A 576 7.24 -11.94 16.26
N GLN A 577 7.56 -10.82 16.87
CA GLN A 577 8.59 -10.73 17.89
C GLN A 577 7.97 -10.20 19.19
N PRO A 578 7.89 -11.03 20.25
CA PRO A 578 7.20 -10.69 21.47
C PRO A 578 7.61 -9.35 22.11
N LYS A 579 8.91 -9.02 22.09
CA LYS A 579 9.41 -7.72 22.59
C LYS A 579 8.78 -6.53 21.85
N TYR A 580 8.63 -6.64 20.52
CA TYR A 580 8.06 -5.56 19.69
C TYR A 580 6.54 -5.46 19.88
N ALA A 581 5.86 -6.58 20.07
CA ALA A 581 4.45 -6.59 20.37
C ALA A 581 4.15 -5.83 21.68
N ILE A 582 4.92 -6.09 22.73
CA ILE A 582 4.83 -5.35 24.00
C ILE A 582 5.14 -3.86 23.79
N ALA A 583 6.23 -3.53 23.07
CA ALA A 583 6.62 -2.14 22.80
C ALA A 583 5.61 -1.38 21.97
N TYR A 584 4.97 -2.04 21.00
CA TYR A 584 3.88 -1.48 20.21
C TYR A 584 2.70 -1.08 21.10
N ASN A 585 2.20 -2.02 21.91
CA ASN A 585 1.08 -1.73 22.82
C ASN A 585 1.43 -0.61 23.81
N TYR A 586 2.66 -0.59 24.33
CA TYR A 586 3.12 0.51 25.18
C TYR A 586 3.08 1.85 24.43
N SER A 587 3.54 1.92 23.18
CA SER A 587 3.54 3.14 22.38
C SER A 587 2.13 3.68 22.13
N GLN A 588 1.16 2.80 21.85
CA GLN A 588 -0.23 3.16 21.59
C GLN A 588 -0.95 3.67 22.84
N TYR A 589 -0.73 3.02 23.97
CA TYR A 589 -1.58 3.18 25.15
C TYR A 589 -0.93 3.94 26.31
N SER A 590 0.42 4.18 26.27
CA SER A 590 1.15 4.80 27.39
C SER A 590 0.65 6.19 27.78
N SER A 591 0.26 6.99 26.80
CA SER A 591 -0.28 8.33 27.03
C SER A 591 -1.65 8.36 27.69
N THR A 592 -2.39 7.27 27.64
CA THR A 592 -3.75 7.14 28.21
C THR A 592 -3.73 6.32 29.50
N TYR A 593 -3.16 5.12 29.47
CA TYR A 593 -3.31 4.12 30.53
C TYR A 593 -2.08 4.00 31.44
N PHE A 594 -0.90 4.52 31.08
CA PHE A 594 0.33 4.38 31.87
C PHE A 594 0.90 5.71 32.34
N LYS A 595 0.06 6.75 32.50
CA LYS A 595 0.49 8.03 33.07
C LYS A 595 0.85 7.89 34.55
N ARG A 596 2.00 8.45 34.96
CA ARG A 596 2.47 8.39 36.35
C ARG A 596 1.44 8.93 37.36
N THR A 597 0.62 9.88 36.96
CA THR A 597 -0.38 10.53 37.81
C THR A 597 -1.76 9.89 37.77
N MET A 598 -1.94 8.78 37.04
CA MET A 598 -3.24 8.16 36.81
C MET A 598 -3.98 7.81 38.11
N PHE A 599 -3.23 7.35 39.11
CA PHE A 599 -3.78 6.92 40.39
C PHE A 599 -3.41 7.86 41.54
N SER A 600 -2.80 9.03 41.26
CA SER A 600 -2.36 9.98 42.29
C SER A 600 -3.53 10.48 43.17
N ARG A 601 -4.76 10.46 42.65
CA ARG A 601 -5.98 10.74 43.35
C ARG A 601 -7.12 9.88 42.79
N VAL A 602 -7.58 8.93 43.56
CA VAL A 602 -8.68 8.01 43.19
C VAL A 602 -9.91 8.38 44.01
N THR A 603 -10.96 8.79 43.31
CA THR A 603 -12.27 9.19 43.93
C THR A 603 -13.45 8.57 43.20
N SER A 604 -13.21 7.78 42.16
CA SER A 604 -14.21 7.09 41.35
C SER A 604 -13.55 5.96 40.58
N ASP A 605 -14.36 5.14 39.91
CA ASP A 605 -13.91 4.10 39.00
C ASP A 605 -12.84 4.63 38.03
N LYS A 606 -11.88 3.79 37.68
CA LYS A 606 -10.83 4.07 36.73
C LYS A 606 -11.00 3.19 35.50
N ASP A 607 -11.03 3.80 34.34
CA ASP A 607 -10.93 3.08 33.08
C ASP A 607 -9.47 2.69 32.85
N ILE A 608 -9.14 1.43 33.13
CA ILE A 608 -7.77 0.90 33.03
C ILE A 608 -7.70 -0.28 32.05
N LEU A 609 -8.83 -0.71 31.50
CA LEU A 609 -8.88 -1.86 30.62
C LEU A 609 -8.89 -1.41 29.15
N PHE A 610 -8.02 -1.99 28.38
CA PHE A 610 -8.06 -1.97 26.92
C PHE A 610 -7.71 -3.37 26.40
N THR A 611 -8.05 -3.65 25.16
CA THR A 611 -7.67 -4.90 24.52
C THR A 611 -6.33 -4.70 23.83
N PRO A 612 -5.25 -5.30 24.32
CA PRO A 612 -3.97 -5.26 23.63
C PRO A 612 -4.04 -5.99 22.28
N GLU A 613 -3.19 -5.57 21.37
CA GLU A 613 -2.99 -6.20 20.07
C GLU A 613 -1.76 -7.15 20.09
N GLU A 614 -1.53 -7.87 18.99
CA GLU A 614 -0.32 -8.69 18.78
C GLU A 614 -0.14 -9.80 19.85
N ASN A 615 -1.21 -10.47 20.27
CA ASN A 615 -1.16 -11.53 21.28
C ASN A 615 -0.54 -11.11 22.61
N VAL A 616 -0.54 -9.84 22.95
CA VAL A 616 -0.14 -9.33 24.25
C VAL A 616 -1.28 -9.48 25.24
N THR A 617 -0.99 -9.93 26.43
CA THR A 617 -1.94 -9.89 27.55
C THR A 617 -1.64 -8.70 28.46
N LEU A 618 -2.68 -8.02 28.95
CA LEU A 618 -2.57 -6.97 29.95
C LEU A 618 -3.26 -7.39 31.23
N ASN A 619 -2.54 -7.40 32.33
CA ASN A 619 -3.06 -7.67 33.66
C ASN A 619 -2.79 -6.49 34.58
N TRP A 620 -3.82 -6.08 35.35
CA TRP A 620 -3.67 -5.13 36.44
C TRP A 620 -3.79 -5.87 37.77
N THR A 621 -2.95 -5.49 38.70
CA THR A 621 -3.00 -6.01 40.08
C THR A 621 -3.00 -4.85 41.05
N SER A 622 -3.97 -4.84 41.93
CA SER A 622 -4.06 -3.89 43.06
C SER A 622 -3.51 -4.51 44.34
N SER A 623 -2.68 -3.79 45.06
CA SER A 623 -2.26 -4.21 46.41
C SER A 623 -3.36 -4.01 47.45
N ASN A 624 -4.46 -3.34 47.06
CA ASN A 624 -5.66 -3.20 47.89
C ASN A 624 -6.93 -3.27 47.01
N PRO A 625 -7.33 -4.48 46.57
CA PRO A 625 -8.44 -4.66 45.64
C PRO A 625 -9.81 -4.28 46.21
N ASP A 626 -9.94 -4.20 47.55
CA ASP A 626 -11.16 -3.76 48.23
C ASP A 626 -11.40 -2.24 48.03
N VAL A 627 -10.34 -1.47 47.77
CA VAL A 627 -10.40 -0.03 47.53
C VAL A 627 -10.46 0.28 46.03
N LEU A 628 -9.60 -0.35 45.24
CA LEU A 628 -9.63 -0.30 43.78
C LEU A 628 -9.33 -1.70 43.22
N SER A 629 -10.31 -2.29 42.57
CA SER A 629 -10.16 -3.63 42.03
C SER A 629 -9.17 -3.69 40.85
N ASN A 630 -8.76 -4.89 40.46
CA ASN A 630 -7.95 -5.17 39.29
C ASN A 630 -8.64 -4.74 37.97
N THR A 631 -9.94 -4.47 38.00
CA THR A 631 -10.70 -3.96 36.84
C THR A 631 -11.02 -2.47 36.93
N GLY A 632 -10.43 -1.76 37.91
CA GLY A 632 -10.63 -0.33 38.10
C GLY A 632 -11.89 0.07 38.83
N LYS A 633 -12.62 -0.88 39.45
CA LYS A 633 -13.80 -0.57 40.23
C LYS A 633 -13.39 0.01 41.59
N PHE A 634 -13.90 1.19 41.90
CA PHE A 634 -13.56 1.93 43.11
C PHE A 634 -14.59 1.71 44.22
N THR A 635 -14.11 1.48 45.43
CA THR A 635 -14.88 1.51 46.65
C THR A 635 -14.21 2.48 47.61
N ALA A 636 -14.93 3.53 48.02
CA ALA A 636 -14.36 4.57 48.87
C ALA A 636 -13.97 4.00 50.23
N PRO A 637 -12.72 4.13 50.66
CA PRO A 637 -12.32 3.77 52.03
C PRO A 637 -12.79 4.84 53.04
N ALA A 638 -12.80 4.51 54.30
CA ALA A 638 -13.19 5.46 55.38
C ALA A 638 -12.16 6.60 55.53
N GLU A 639 -10.88 6.32 55.27
CA GLU A 639 -9.75 7.26 55.37
C GLU A 639 -8.90 7.21 54.11
N ASP A 640 -8.14 8.29 53.91
CA ASP A 640 -7.16 8.34 52.79
C ASP A 640 -6.26 7.12 52.85
N THR A 641 -6.27 6.33 51.78
CA THR A 641 -5.57 5.04 51.73
C THR A 641 -4.59 5.03 50.57
N SER A 642 -3.32 4.72 50.88
CA SER A 642 -2.28 4.56 49.86
C SER A 642 -2.11 3.08 49.51
N PHE A 643 -1.95 2.78 48.23
CA PHE A 643 -1.73 1.43 47.70
C PHE A 643 -0.98 1.48 46.38
N THR A 644 -0.69 0.35 45.76
CA THR A 644 -0.01 0.23 44.49
C THR A 644 -0.93 -0.45 43.46
N MET A 645 -0.98 0.12 42.27
CA MET A 645 -1.52 -0.55 41.08
C MET A 645 -0.36 -0.98 40.19
N THR A 646 -0.30 -2.25 39.83
CA THR A 646 0.73 -2.81 38.94
C THR A 646 0.10 -3.19 37.62
N ALA A 647 0.62 -2.62 36.51
CA ALA A 647 0.31 -3.07 35.16
C ALA A 647 1.38 -4.06 34.71
N LYS A 648 0.95 -5.19 34.13
CA LYS A 648 1.86 -6.17 33.51
C LYS A 648 1.36 -6.52 32.11
N MET A 649 2.20 -6.31 31.10
CA MET A 649 2.00 -6.79 29.73
C MET A 649 2.93 -7.98 29.46
N GLU A 650 2.40 -9.03 28.84
CA GLU A 650 3.15 -10.26 28.57
C GLU A 650 2.89 -10.72 27.13
N CYS A 651 3.95 -11.19 26.46
CA CYS A 651 3.90 -11.82 25.16
C CYS A 651 5.03 -12.83 25.02
N GLY A 652 4.72 -14.08 24.70
CA GLY A 652 5.72 -15.14 24.64
C GLY A 652 6.46 -15.32 25.97
N ASN A 653 7.76 -15.24 25.95
CA ASN A 653 8.61 -15.33 27.15
C ASN A 653 9.09 -13.96 27.65
N PHE A 654 8.47 -12.86 27.21
CA PHE A 654 8.80 -11.50 27.62
C PHE A 654 7.65 -10.87 28.38
N TYR A 655 8.00 -9.98 29.30
CA TYR A 655 7.02 -9.14 29.97
C TYR A 655 7.60 -7.77 30.28
N TRP A 656 6.70 -6.79 30.39
CA TRP A 656 6.96 -5.49 30.95
C TRP A 656 5.99 -5.26 32.10
N GLN A 657 6.48 -4.70 33.20
CA GLN A 657 5.62 -4.32 34.32
C GLN A 657 6.00 -2.97 34.86
N ARG A 658 5.02 -2.33 35.51
CA ARG A 658 5.21 -1.06 36.18
C ARG A 658 4.25 -0.87 37.33
N ASP A 659 4.81 -0.38 38.43
CA ASP A 659 4.10 0.02 39.64
C ASP A 659 3.71 1.51 39.57
N PHE A 660 2.49 1.78 39.96
CA PHE A 660 1.91 3.11 40.07
C PHE A 660 1.47 3.34 41.51
N SER A 661 2.07 4.33 42.18
CA SER A 661 1.61 4.76 43.49
C SER A 661 0.19 5.32 43.38
N ALA A 662 -0.71 4.77 44.14
CA ALA A 662 -2.14 5.13 44.17
C ALA A 662 -2.52 5.70 45.53
N LYS A 663 -3.39 6.71 45.52
CA LYS A 663 -3.98 7.29 46.71
C LYS A 663 -5.48 7.43 46.54
N ALA A 664 -6.23 6.63 47.24
CA ALA A 664 -7.68 6.79 47.40
C ALA A 664 -7.98 7.88 48.41
N ILE A 665 -8.94 8.71 48.08
CA ILE A 665 -9.45 9.72 49.02
C ILE A 665 -10.57 9.07 49.83
N GLY A 666 -10.41 9.14 51.12
CA GLY A 666 -11.37 8.59 52.06
C GLY A 666 -12.70 9.34 52.06
N ASP A 667 -13.74 8.62 52.24
CA ASP A 667 -15.08 9.15 52.53
C ASP A 667 -15.51 8.63 53.93
N PRO A 668 -15.46 9.46 54.95
CA PRO A 668 -15.83 9.05 56.28
C PRO A 668 -17.28 8.51 56.37
N SER A 669 -18.10 8.77 55.36
CA SER A 669 -19.47 8.23 55.28
C SER A 669 -19.54 6.82 54.67
N SER A 670 -18.47 6.34 54.06
CA SER A 670 -18.37 5.02 53.46
C SER A 670 -17.98 3.95 54.48
N ILE A 671 -18.92 3.50 55.29
CA ILE A 671 -18.69 2.40 56.25
C ILE A 671 -19.04 1.08 55.57
N SER A 672 -18.05 0.21 55.46
CA SER A 672 -18.21 -1.14 54.87
C SER A 672 -18.92 -2.15 55.80
N GLU A 673 -19.09 -1.86 57.06
CA GLU A 673 -19.83 -2.69 58.00
C GLU A 673 -20.96 -1.91 58.64
N VAL A 674 -22.17 -2.24 58.25
CA VAL A 674 -23.35 -1.94 59.03
C VAL A 674 -23.45 -3.05 60.09
N SER A 675 -22.91 -2.81 61.28
CA SER A 675 -23.27 -3.69 62.38
C SER A 675 -24.76 -3.47 62.67
N THR A 676 -25.60 -4.47 62.36
CA THR A 676 -26.93 -4.54 62.93
C THR A 676 -26.72 -4.78 64.42
N GLY A 677 -26.57 -3.68 65.17
CA GLY A 677 -26.33 -3.76 66.58
C GLY A 677 -27.57 -4.35 67.30
N GLU A 678 -27.36 -5.34 68.15
CA GLU A 678 -28.25 -5.59 69.24
C GLU A 678 -28.56 -4.27 69.90
N LEU A 679 -29.85 -4.07 70.30
CA LEU A 679 -30.32 -2.86 70.96
C LEU A 679 -29.34 -2.48 72.08
N ILE A 680 -28.59 -1.37 71.84
CA ILE A 680 -27.71 -0.81 72.84
C ILE A 680 -28.62 -0.08 73.81
N ASN A 681 -28.98 -0.75 74.88
CA ASN A 681 -29.81 -0.24 75.98
C ASN A 681 -29.04 0.70 76.94
N ASP A 682 -27.78 1.05 76.61
CA ASP A 682 -26.94 1.93 77.42
C ASP A 682 -26.79 3.30 76.80
N SER A 683 -27.56 4.25 77.25
CA SER A 683 -27.59 5.66 76.81
C SER A 683 -26.43 6.53 77.32
N SER A 684 -25.40 5.94 77.98
CA SER A 684 -24.36 6.68 78.69
C SER A 684 -23.37 7.35 77.74
N ASP A 685 -23.22 6.89 76.44
CA ASP A 685 -22.22 7.38 75.48
C ASP A 685 -22.75 8.34 74.44
N GLY A 686 -24.02 8.67 74.44
CA GLY A 686 -24.66 9.60 73.50
C GLY A 686 -24.78 9.09 72.06
N VAL A 687 -26.02 9.18 71.55
CA VAL A 687 -26.31 8.93 70.11
C VAL A 687 -26.34 10.31 69.40
N PHE A 688 -25.70 10.43 68.28
CA PHE A 688 -25.64 11.69 67.49
C PHE A 688 -26.22 11.45 66.10
N ASP A 689 -26.92 12.42 65.57
CA ASP A 689 -27.30 12.40 64.15
C ASP A 689 -26.05 12.59 63.24
N LEU A 690 -26.22 12.42 61.93
CA LEU A 690 -25.12 12.57 60.98
C LEU A 690 -24.58 14.02 60.87
N MET A 691 -25.24 14.98 61.53
CA MET A 691 -24.77 16.38 61.66
C MET A 691 -24.09 16.64 63.01
N GLY A 692 -23.86 15.60 63.84
CA GLY A 692 -23.16 15.69 65.10
C GLY A 692 -24.05 16.19 66.27
N ARG A 693 -25.37 16.26 66.12
CA ARG A 693 -26.29 16.67 67.17
C ARG A 693 -26.72 15.49 68.03
N ARG A 694 -26.66 15.60 69.32
CA ARG A 694 -27.07 14.57 70.24
C ARG A 694 -28.57 14.28 70.12
N VAL A 695 -28.94 13.00 70.02
CA VAL A 695 -30.32 12.53 69.88
C VAL A 695 -30.68 11.66 71.07
N GLU A 696 -31.64 12.11 71.86
CA GLU A 696 -32.05 11.39 73.06
C GLU A 696 -32.94 10.18 72.78
N LYS A 697 -33.66 10.20 71.67
CA LYS A 697 -34.50 9.08 71.22
C LYS A 697 -34.29 8.88 69.71
N PRO A 698 -33.34 8.03 69.31
CA PRO A 698 -33.13 7.75 67.91
C PRO A 698 -34.36 7.06 67.32
N SER A 699 -34.79 7.53 66.17
CA SER A 699 -35.83 6.89 65.36
C SER A 699 -35.19 6.09 64.26
N HIS A 700 -35.98 5.43 63.44
CA HIS A 700 -35.49 4.67 62.29
C HIS A 700 -34.56 5.51 61.42
N GLY A 701 -33.29 5.09 61.27
CA GLY A 701 -32.28 5.81 60.50
C GLY A 701 -30.84 5.61 60.97
N PHE A 702 -29.88 6.29 60.32
CA PHE A 702 -28.46 6.21 60.67
C PHE A 702 -28.10 7.29 61.72
N TYR A 703 -27.32 6.86 62.72
CA TYR A 703 -26.81 7.69 63.79
C TYR A 703 -25.33 7.38 64.07
N LEU A 704 -24.64 8.26 64.74
CA LEU A 704 -23.28 8.07 65.23
C LEU A 704 -23.30 7.64 66.68
N VAL A 705 -22.75 6.48 67.02
CA VAL A 705 -22.60 5.98 68.38
C VAL A 705 -21.13 5.60 68.57
N LYS A 706 -20.44 6.21 69.55
CA LYS A 706 -18.99 6.02 69.77
C LYS A 706 -18.16 6.26 68.49
N GLY A 707 -18.54 7.24 67.63
CA GLY A 707 -17.85 7.54 66.38
C GLY A 707 -18.14 6.56 65.27
N LYS A 708 -18.97 5.57 65.44
CA LYS A 708 -19.38 4.60 64.40
C LYS A 708 -20.79 4.88 63.92
N LYS A 709 -21.04 4.71 62.65
CA LYS A 709 -22.37 4.85 62.01
C LYS A 709 -23.19 3.58 62.32
N VAL A 710 -24.30 3.75 62.99
CA VAL A 710 -25.18 2.65 63.44
C VAL A 710 -26.57 2.93 62.90
N TRP A 711 -27.22 1.87 62.41
CA TRP A 711 -28.62 1.92 61.98
C TRP A 711 -29.54 1.57 63.17
N PHE A 712 -30.50 2.42 63.46
CA PHE A 712 -31.57 2.15 64.41
C PHE A 712 -32.85 1.78 63.64
N ASN A 713 -33.48 0.68 64.00
CA ASN A 713 -34.73 0.20 63.41
C ASN A 713 -35.94 0.91 63.94
#